data_dad4a759a2ffe535d3d3618a383748a7
#
_entry.id   dad4a759a2ffe535d3d3618a383748a7
#
_cell.length_a   1.000
_cell.length_b   1.000
_cell.length_c   1.000
_cell.angle_alpha   90.00
_cell.angle_beta   90.00
_cell.angle_gamma   90.00
#
_symmetry.space_group_name_H-M   'P 1'
#
loop_
_entity.id
_entity.type
_entity.pdbx_description
1 polymer ?
#
loop_
_entity_poly.entity_id
_entity_poly.type
_entity_poly.pdbx_seq_one_letter_code
_entity_poly.pdbx_strand_id
1 'polypeptide(L)'
;ARRRRSTPGTLLAGFIPTTKIRDPLLKSQVYHYCMGKLLSPLENAAKSGILLACADGRTRQCYPTICAILADYEEQVLLTGVKKNRHCTRCTVAPDDREDLCGSYPWRTEQFTRLQQERCLDKGHDDFVHPVDCFGWKHHNFNIHVSLATDTLHLLLKGLVMKMLDFMQDMLDDIYPGSRKTWDNSTTPVTQESGSTQLNERFRQVMHSTGLKRFNNKRAFTEVSQWTGTEQKAIIQQLVAVVSPLFVSKAPFALHFIRAVCDLVTLAQYKSHDEDTLAYIQGALERMNVFKEEFRVYRRTLGEEKNFNYPKWHALTHIIQDIRMYGALDGICTGANSEAHHITMVKQFYSMTNKKEYILQICLHNSRRTALLAADHATVVKQSRPSTTVDIQDRTYSTRVTRPLPFRRLGWSIPGIQPHSTKLPLSEVAANIAISDFTHAAAVFVRNKRQAAAGQLITSYDEDRLDVDPSWVGRMSVQIHPSIKCWRSSGKRHNDPEHCDEEVVRCAPNWQQTGLWRRDYVWVQEFEHGDNRRQSRTVTDGRVVAQLHLILTIIDHTRYDKDGKHMAYIGAFSEVLLFNNNGQIDNTTGMLSVRRRAWNAAPKRRTLQAFKFYDLSTIIRPVHLVPRDLPDSTTRTTMSYYVNNYIDWDEYNRLYSPTFDIDLLRTLREYRRKRTRNN
;
A
#
# COMPACT_ATOMS: atom_id res chain seq x y z
N ALA A 1 5.20 -8.99 -15.38
CA ALA A 1 4.75 -7.61 -15.12
C ALA A 1 5.89 -6.60 -15.24
N ARG A 2 7.10 -6.83 -14.71
CA ARG A 2 8.24 -5.89 -14.88
C ARG A 2 8.64 -5.69 -16.34
N ARG A 3 8.58 -6.73 -17.19
CA ARG A 3 8.91 -6.63 -18.61
C ARG A 3 7.90 -5.84 -19.43
N ARG A 4 6.61 -5.77 -19.01
CA ARG A 4 5.60 -4.95 -19.68
C ARG A 4 5.80 -3.45 -19.47
N ARG A 5 6.50 -3.05 -18.39
CA ARG A 5 6.86 -1.66 -18.09
C ARG A 5 8.23 -1.25 -18.63
N SER A 6 8.95 -2.17 -19.26
CA SER A 6 10.21 -1.84 -19.88
C SER A 6 9.95 -1.07 -21.18
N THR A 7 10.76 -0.10 -21.43
CA THR A 7 10.72 0.74 -22.64
C THR A 7 10.58 -0.06 -23.95
N PRO A 8 11.14 -1.28 -24.11
CA PRO A 8 10.95 -2.07 -25.32
C PRO A 8 9.52 -2.55 -25.58
N GLY A 9 8.67 -2.59 -24.56
CA GLY A 9 7.28 -3.02 -24.69
C GLY A 9 6.28 -1.89 -24.94
N THR A 10 6.73 -0.64 -25.08
CA THR A 10 5.88 0.54 -25.27
C THR A 10 6.36 1.34 -26.46
N LEU A 11 5.45 1.63 -27.39
CA LEU A 11 5.71 2.37 -28.60
C LEU A 11 4.85 3.64 -28.63
N LEU A 12 5.42 4.78 -29.07
CA LEU A 12 4.66 5.97 -29.40
C LEU A 12 3.97 5.75 -30.74
N ALA A 13 2.66 5.64 -30.75
CA ALA A 13 1.86 5.44 -31.95
C ALA A 13 1.66 6.74 -32.73
N GLY A 14 1.50 7.88 -32.04
CA GLY A 14 1.33 9.18 -32.67
C GLY A 14 0.86 10.27 -31.70
N PHE A 15 0.59 11.43 -32.25
CA PHE A 15 0.02 12.56 -31.52
C PHE A 15 -1.35 12.90 -32.11
N ILE A 16 -2.32 13.12 -31.24
CA ILE A 16 -3.62 13.64 -31.61
C ILE A 16 -3.59 15.15 -31.44
N PRO A 17 -3.99 15.96 -32.43
CA PRO A 17 -4.00 17.39 -32.32
C PRO A 17 -4.99 17.87 -31.24
N THR A 18 -4.52 18.70 -30.32
CA THR A 18 -5.38 19.37 -29.33
C THR A 18 -5.93 20.67 -29.97
N THR A 19 -7.07 20.53 -30.62
CA THR A 19 -7.76 21.68 -31.22
C THR A 19 -8.60 22.42 -30.18
N LYS A 20 -8.62 23.75 -30.24
CA LYS A 20 -9.49 24.59 -29.40
C LYS A 20 -10.93 24.61 -29.93
N ILE A 21 -11.51 23.44 -30.17
CA ILE A 21 -12.88 23.30 -30.63
C ILE A 21 -13.80 23.49 -29.42
N ARG A 22 -14.71 24.47 -29.49
CA ARG A 22 -15.71 24.75 -28.44
C ARG A 22 -16.92 23.81 -28.52
N ASP A 23 -17.31 23.43 -29.74
CA ASP A 23 -18.42 22.52 -29.96
C ASP A 23 -18.01 21.09 -29.51
N PRO A 24 -18.70 20.49 -28.53
CA PRO A 24 -18.37 19.16 -28.03
C PRO A 24 -18.57 18.05 -29.08
N LEU A 25 -19.56 18.19 -29.97
CA LEU A 25 -19.86 17.22 -31.04
C LEU A 25 -18.73 17.22 -32.06
N LEU A 26 -18.35 18.40 -32.57
CA LEU A 26 -17.27 18.54 -33.55
C LEU A 26 -15.95 18.08 -32.97
N LYS A 27 -15.69 18.39 -31.67
CA LYS A 27 -14.50 17.90 -30.96
C LYS A 27 -14.45 16.38 -30.95
N SER A 28 -15.57 15.73 -30.65
CA SER A 28 -15.67 14.28 -30.63
C SER A 28 -15.48 13.67 -32.01
N GLN A 29 -16.09 14.25 -33.06
CA GLN A 29 -15.92 13.81 -34.44
C GLN A 29 -14.45 13.88 -34.91
N VAL A 30 -13.77 14.99 -34.65
CA VAL A 30 -12.35 15.15 -34.99
C VAL A 30 -11.49 14.13 -34.24
N TYR A 31 -11.76 13.91 -32.96
CA TYR A 31 -11.04 12.92 -32.17
C TYR A 31 -11.18 11.51 -32.75
N HIS A 32 -12.40 11.07 -33.05
CA HIS A 32 -12.64 9.74 -33.63
C HIS A 32 -12.06 9.59 -35.04
N TYR A 33 -12.09 10.64 -35.83
CA TYR A 33 -11.43 10.65 -37.14
C TYR A 33 -9.91 10.44 -37.00
N CYS A 34 -9.27 11.17 -36.09
CA CYS A 34 -7.83 11.04 -35.83
C CYS A 34 -7.46 9.66 -35.28
N MET A 35 -8.23 9.13 -34.32
CA MET A 35 -8.05 7.78 -33.80
C MET A 35 -8.21 6.71 -34.89
N GLY A 36 -9.22 6.82 -35.73
CA GLY A 36 -9.43 5.92 -36.85
C GLY A 36 -8.28 5.91 -37.84
N LYS A 37 -7.69 7.10 -38.13
CA LYS A 37 -6.51 7.19 -38.99
C LYS A 37 -5.27 6.59 -38.34
N LEU A 38 -5.08 6.85 -37.04
CA LEU A 38 -3.93 6.34 -36.28
C LEU A 38 -3.95 4.80 -36.18
N LEU A 39 -5.14 4.21 -36.00
CA LEU A 39 -5.30 2.78 -35.77
C LEU A 39 -5.67 1.98 -37.01
N SER A 40 -5.85 2.62 -38.18
CA SER A 40 -6.20 1.92 -39.42
C SER A 40 -5.24 0.79 -39.82
N PRO A 41 -3.92 0.88 -39.61
CA PRO A 41 -3.02 -0.25 -39.90
C PRO A 41 -3.32 -1.47 -38.99
N LEU A 42 -3.69 -1.24 -37.74
CA LEU A 42 -4.06 -2.29 -36.78
C LEU A 42 -5.40 -2.94 -37.19
N GLU A 43 -6.36 -2.15 -37.63
CA GLU A 43 -7.65 -2.65 -38.15
C GLU A 43 -7.46 -3.55 -39.37
N ASN A 44 -6.64 -3.13 -40.34
CA ASN A 44 -6.29 -3.93 -41.50
C ASN A 44 -5.62 -5.24 -41.12
N ALA A 45 -4.65 -5.18 -40.21
CA ALA A 45 -3.96 -6.37 -39.72
C ALA A 45 -4.87 -7.32 -38.94
N ALA A 46 -5.86 -6.79 -38.21
CA ALA A 46 -6.85 -7.60 -37.49
C ALA A 46 -7.79 -8.38 -38.46
N LYS A 47 -8.06 -7.83 -39.61
CA LYS A 47 -8.92 -8.47 -40.64
C LYS A 47 -8.18 -9.47 -41.52
N SER A 48 -7.03 -9.09 -42.07
CA SER A 48 -6.28 -9.87 -43.05
C SER A 48 -5.14 -10.72 -42.43
N GLY A 49 -4.77 -10.43 -41.22
CA GLY A 49 -3.57 -10.99 -40.58
C GLY A 49 -2.28 -10.38 -41.10
N ILE A 50 -1.23 -10.47 -40.34
CA ILE A 50 0.14 -10.13 -40.72
C ILE A 50 1.10 -11.28 -40.41
N LEU A 51 2.07 -11.50 -41.27
CA LEU A 51 3.13 -12.50 -41.04
C LEU A 51 4.18 -11.91 -40.09
N LEU A 52 4.37 -12.52 -38.95
CA LEU A 52 5.38 -12.14 -37.98
C LEU A 52 6.38 -13.28 -37.71
N ALA A 53 7.66 -12.96 -37.74
CA ALA A 53 8.69 -13.84 -37.22
C ALA A 53 8.66 -13.82 -35.69
N CYS A 54 8.32 -14.95 -35.09
CA CYS A 54 8.21 -15.11 -33.66
C CYS A 54 9.55 -15.43 -32.99
N ALA A 55 9.63 -15.22 -31.67
CA ALA A 55 10.85 -15.43 -30.90
C ALA A 55 11.36 -16.89 -30.90
N ASP A 56 10.50 -17.87 -31.19
CA ASP A 56 10.82 -19.28 -31.36
C ASP A 56 11.38 -19.63 -32.77
N GLY A 57 11.58 -18.62 -33.62
CA GLY A 57 12.11 -18.76 -34.99
C GLY A 57 11.05 -19.18 -36.04
N ARG A 58 9.78 -19.33 -35.65
CA ARG A 58 8.69 -19.67 -36.58
C ARG A 58 8.00 -18.39 -37.06
N THR A 59 7.55 -18.41 -38.30
CA THR A 59 6.68 -17.36 -38.86
C THR A 59 5.22 -17.76 -38.68
N ARG A 60 4.44 -16.83 -38.10
CA ARG A 60 2.99 -17.02 -37.86
C ARG A 60 2.19 -15.91 -38.50
N GLN A 61 1.03 -16.27 -39.01
CA GLN A 61 0.01 -15.28 -39.35
C GLN A 61 -0.69 -14.84 -38.05
N CYS A 62 -0.55 -13.56 -37.69
CA CYS A 62 -1.06 -12.98 -36.45
C CYS A 62 -2.21 -12.01 -36.75
N TYR A 63 -3.25 -12.07 -35.92
CA TYR A 63 -4.41 -11.19 -35.98
C TYR A 63 -4.42 -10.34 -34.71
N PRO A 64 -3.84 -9.13 -34.75
CA PRO A 64 -3.77 -8.29 -33.55
C PRO A 64 -5.16 -7.77 -33.18
N THR A 65 -5.45 -7.75 -31.88
CA THR A 65 -6.70 -7.19 -31.34
C THR A 65 -6.39 -6.19 -30.21
N ILE A 66 -7.26 -5.20 -30.05
CA ILE A 66 -7.21 -4.27 -28.93
C ILE A 66 -7.88 -4.97 -27.72
N CYS A 67 -7.11 -5.28 -26.68
CA CYS A 67 -7.63 -5.97 -25.52
C CYS A 67 -8.08 -5.00 -24.39
N ALA A 68 -7.42 -3.85 -24.26
CA ALA A 68 -7.75 -2.85 -23.24
C ALA A 68 -7.37 -1.44 -23.70
N ILE A 69 -8.14 -0.45 -23.26
CA ILE A 69 -7.85 0.97 -23.42
C ILE A 69 -7.70 1.56 -22.01
N LEU A 70 -6.57 2.20 -21.78
CA LEU A 70 -6.27 2.91 -20.54
C LEU A 70 -6.45 4.42 -20.78
N ALA A 71 -7.47 4.99 -20.20
CA ALA A 71 -7.84 6.39 -20.37
C ALA A 71 -8.43 6.95 -19.07
N ASP A 72 -8.26 8.24 -18.84
CA ASP A 72 -8.98 8.93 -17.78
C ASP A 72 -10.47 9.08 -18.12
N TYR A 73 -11.28 9.53 -17.17
CA TYR A 73 -12.73 9.62 -17.38
C TYR A 73 -13.12 10.55 -18.55
N GLU A 74 -12.43 11.67 -18.72
CA GLU A 74 -12.70 12.64 -19.79
C GLU A 74 -12.45 12.02 -21.17
N GLU A 75 -11.36 11.26 -21.29
CA GLU A 75 -11.03 10.55 -22.51
C GLU A 75 -11.97 9.35 -22.73
N GLN A 76 -12.38 8.64 -21.68
CA GLN A 76 -13.39 7.57 -21.80
C GLN A 76 -14.71 8.10 -22.36
N VAL A 77 -15.14 9.28 -21.93
CA VAL A 77 -16.33 9.98 -22.45
C VAL A 77 -16.18 10.25 -23.95
N LEU A 78 -15.03 10.78 -24.38
CA LEU A 78 -14.76 11.00 -25.80
C LEU A 78 -14.77 9.68 -26.59
N LEU A 79 -14.06 8.66 -26.10
CA LEU A 79 -13.92 7.35 -26.75
C LEU A 79 -15.25 6.65 -27.00
N THR A 80 -16.20 6.81 -26.10
CA THR A 80 -17.50 6.12 -26.15
C THR A 80 -18.62 6.95 -26.76
N GLY A 81 -18.40 8.25 -26.97
CA GLY A 81 -19.43 9.19 -27.39
C GLY A 81 -20.51 9.46 -26.33
N VAL A 82 -20.38 8.94 -25.13
CA VAL A 82 -21.31 9.17 -24.01
C VAL A 82 -21.18 10.60 -23.51
N LYS A 83 -22.29 11.30 -23.22
CA LYS A 83 -22.25 12.65 -22.66
C LYS A 83 -21.74 12.65 -21.21
N LYS A 84 -20.84 13.58 -20.93
CA LYS A 84 -20.23 13.75 -19.61
C LYS A 84 -21.29 13.89 -18.51
N ASN A 85 -21.07 13.19 -17.40
CA ASN A 85 -21.92 13.19 -16.20
C ASN A 85 -23.37 12.66 -16.39
N ARG A 86 -23.72 12.12 -17.56
CA ARG A 86 -25.06 11.58 -17.82
C ARG A 86 -25.14 10.07 -17.61
N HIS A 87 -24.30 9.30 -18.26
CA HIS A 87 -24.30 7.84 -18.17
C HIS A 87 -22.91 7.28 -17.83
N CYS A 88 -22.89 6.01 -17.43
CA CYS A 88 -21.65 5.27 -17.37
C CYS A 88 -21.14 4.99 -18.80
N THR A 89 -19.83 5.11 -19.01
CA THR A 89 -19.16 4.79 -20.28
C THR A 89 -19.12 3.29 -20.55
N ARG A 90 -19.39 2.45 -19.55
CA ARG A 90 -19.18 1.00 -19.56
C ARG A 90 -20.47 0.16 -19.44
N CYS A 91 -21.43 0.59 -18.64
CA CYS A 91 -22.68 -0.14 -18.39
C CYS A 91 -23.91 0.74 -18.60
N THR A 92 -25.08 0.11 -18.51
CA THR A 92 -26.38 0.74 -18.79
C THR A 92 -27.06 1.32 -17.55
N VAL A 93 -26.32 1.57 -16.46
CA VAL A 93 -26.87 2.16 -15.24
C VAL A 93 -27.62 3.45 -15.55
N ALA A 94 -28.81 3.61 -14.96
CA ALA A 94 -29.53 4.86 -15.02
C ALA A 94 -28.82 5.96 -14.23
N PRO A 95 -28.94 7.24 -14.60
CA PRO A 95 -28.27 8.34 -13.90
C PRO A 95 -28.55 8.37 -12.40
N ASP A 96 -29.76 8.04 -11.98
CA ASP A 96 -30.19 8.10 -10.58
C ASP A 96 -29.73 6.89 -9.74
N ASP A 97 -29.38 5.78 -10.39
CA ASP A 97 -28.96 4.55 -9.74
C ASP A 97 -27.41 4.45 -9.53
N ARG A 98 -26.64 5.42 -10.05
CA ARG A 98 -25.17 5.39 -10.01
C ARG A 98 -24.59 5.44 -8.60
N GLU A 99 -25.39 5.84 -7.65
CA GLU A 99 -24.99 5.93 -6.25
C GLU A 99 -24.89 4.56 -5.57
N ASP A 100 -25.55 3.54 -6.07
CA ASP A 100 -25.50 2.19 -5.51
C ASP A 100 -24.25 1.44 -5.98
N LEU A 101 -23.36 1.15 -5.03
CA LEU A 101 -22.14 0.36 -5.28
C LEU A 101 -22.38 -1.15 -5.32
N CYS A 102 -23.58 -1.60 -4.94
CA CYS A 102 -23.94 -3.02 -4.90
C CYS A 102 -24.82 -3.44 -6.09
N GLY A 103 -25.25 -2.48 -6.91
CA GLY A 103 -26.06 -2.73 -8.10
C GLY A 103 -25.26 -3.44 -9.19
N SER A 104 -25.95 -4.33 -9.92
CA SER A 104 -25.39 -5.01 -11.09
C SER A 104 -26.15 -4.56 -12.34
N TYR A 105 -25.39 -4.03 -13.29
CA TYR A 105 -25.97 -3.45 -14.51
C TYR A 105 -25.35 -4.11 -15.75
N PRO A 106 -26.15 -4.40 -16.81
CA PRO A 106 -25.63 -4.96 -18.04
C PRO A 106 -24.54 -4.09 -18.68
N TRP A 107 -23.57 -4.72 -19.29
CA TRP A 107 -22.56 -4.01 -20.08
C TRP A 107 -23.22 -3.26 -21.23
N ARG A 108 -22.71 -2.06 -21.48
CA ARG A 108 -23.09 -1.29 -22.68
C ARG A 108 -22.52 -1.96 -23.91
N THR A 109 -23.34 -2.09 -24.93
CA THR A 109 -22.94 -2.62 -26.23
C THR A 109 -22.91 -1.51 -27.27
N GLU A 110 -22.17 -1.73 -28.35
CA GLU A 110 -22.22 -0.85 -29.52
C GLU A 110 -23.66 -0.66 -30.04
N GLN A 111 -24.39 -1.75 -30.17
CA GLN A 111 -25.77 -1.73 -30.64
C GLN A 111 -26.66 -0.86 -29.73
N PHE A 112 -26.53 -1.00 -28.42
CA PHE A 112 -27.28 -0.19 -27.47
C PHE A 112 -26.93 1.31 -27.62
N THR A 113 -25.65 1.64 -27.80
CA THR A 113 -25.20 3.01 -28.00
C THR A 113 -25.66 3.60 -29.27
N ARG A 114 -25.68 2.84 -30.39
CA ARG A 114 -26.22 3.27 -31.68
C ARG A 114 -27.74 3.54 -31.63
N LEU A 115 -28.50 2.66 -30.98
CA LEU A 115 -29.93 2.90 -30.77
C LEU A 115 -30.22 4.19 -29.97
N GLN A 116 -29.37 4.49 -28.99
CA GLN A 116 -29.48 5.76 -28.25
C GLN A 116 -29.16 6.97 -29.14
N GLN A 117 -28.16 6.87 -30.03
CA GLN A 117 -27.81 7.92 -30.98
C GLN A 117 -28.97 8.18 -31.97
N GLU A 118 -29.56 7.12 -32.51
CA GLU A 118 -30.71 7.23 -33.41
C GLU A 118 -31.89 7.94 -32.73
N ARG A 119 -32.20 7.58 -31.48
CA ARG A 119 -33.26 8.25 -30.70
C ARG A 119 -32.96 9.73 -30.43
N CYS A 120 -31.69 10.09 -30.24
CA CYS A 120 -31.30 11.49 -30.11
C CYS A 120 -31.53 12.29 -31.40
N LEU A 121 -31.27 11.69 -32.57
CA LEU A 121 -31.47 12.32 -33.87
C LEU A 121 -32.95 12.48 -34.21
N ASP A 122 -33.77 11.44 -33.99
CA ASP A 122 -35.17 11.42 -34.38
C ASP A 122 -36.07 12.30 -33.51
N LYS A 123 -35.78 12.42 -32.21
CA LYS A 123 -36.68 13.06 -31.24
C LYS A 123 -36.22 14.41 -30.71
N GLY A 124 -35.06 14.91 -31.15
CA GLY A 124 -34.51 16.15 -30.63
C GLY A 124 -34.21 16.13 -29.10
N HIS A 125 -34.33 14.94 -28.50
CA HIS A 125 -34.04 14.78 -27.07
C HIS A 125 -32.54 14.84 -26.86
N ASP A 126 -32.09 15.77 -26.03
CA ASP A 126 -30.69 16.00 -25.69
C ASP A 126 -30.11 14.89 -24.78
N ASP A 127 -30.48 13.64 -25.08
CA ASP A 127 -30.38 12.59 -24.10
C ASP A 127 -29.05 11.93 -24.08
N PHE A 128 -28.06 11.73 -23.91
CA PHE A 128 -27.13 10.72 -23.37
C PHE A 128 -25.89 10.39 -24.20
N VAL A 129 -25.96 10.51 -25.53
CA VAL A 129 -24.84 10.13 -26.40
C VAL A 129 -24.70 11.13 -27.55
N HIS A 130 -23.46 11.48 -27.90
CA HIS A 130 -23.19 12.26 -29.10
C HIS A 130 -23.41 11.38 -30.37
N PRO A 131 -24.00 11.89 -31.41
CA PRO A 131 -24.14 11.16 -32.67
C PRO A 131 -22.81 11.15 -33.45
N VAL A 132 -21.89 10.29 -33.00
CA VAL A 132 -20.54 10.16 -33.52
C VAL A 132 -20.26 8.73 -33.93
N ASP A 133 -19.70 8.55 -35.14
CA ASP A 133 -19.19 7.25 -35.59
C ASP A 133 -17.89 6.93 -34.86
N CYS A 134 -17.97 6.17 -33.76
CA CYS A 134 -16.82 5.84 -32.93
C CYS A 134 -15.84 4.94 -33.70
N PHE A 135 -14.56 5.29 -33.70
CA PHE A 135 -13.50 4.53 -34.39
C PHE A 135 -13.52 3.03 -34.03
N GLY A 136 -13.83 2.73 -32.76
CA GLY A 136 -13.85 1.37 -32.24
C GLY A 136 -14.87 0.44 -32.90
N TRP A 137 -15.92 1.00 -33.48
CA TRP A 137 -16.99 0.20 -34.15
C TRP A 137 -16.55 -0.44 -35.48
N LYS A 138 -15.39 -0.01 -35.99
CA LYS A 138 -14.82 -0.58 -37.23
C LYS A 138 -13.87 -1.74 -36.96
N HIS A 139 -13.42 -1.90 -35.69
CA HIS A 139 -12.49 -2.96 -35.33
C HIS A 139 -13.19 -4.29 -35.10
N HIS A 140 -12.70 -5.33 -35.77
CA HIS A 140 -13.23 -6.67 -35.63
C HIS A 140 -12.99 -7.22 -34.20
N ASN A 141 -14.01 -7.84 -33.60
CA ASN A 141 -13.97 -8.42 -32.24
C ASN A 141 -13.58 -7.42 -31.15
N PHE A 142 -13.95 -6.16 -31.27
CA PHE A 142 -13.68 -5.12 -30.32
C PHE A 142 -14.98 -4.44 -29.84
N ASN A 143 -15.16 -4.36 -28.53
CA ASN A 143 -16.21 -3.57 -27.91
C ASN A 143 -15.56 -2.48 -27.04
N ILE A 144 -15.69 -1.23 -27.45
CA ILE A 144 -15.06 -0.09 -26.78
C ILE A 144 -15.48 0.03 -25.32
N HIS A 145 -16.74 -0.23 -25.00
CA HIS A 145 -17.28 -0.10 -23.63
C HIS A 145 -16.70 -1.15 -22.68
N VAL A 146 -16.52 -2.38 -23.16
CA VAL A 146 -15.93 -3.47 -22.37
C VAL A 146 -14.42 -3.33 -22.27
N SER A 147 -13.77 -2.80 -23.31
CA SER A 147 -12.31 -2.66 -23.35
C SER A 147 -11.76 -1.51 -22.51
N LEU A 148 -12.62 -0.62 -22.01
CA LEU A 148 -12.19 0.42 -21.05
C LEU A 148 -11.83 -0.24 -19.72
N ALA A 149 -10.63 -0.01 -19.25
CA ALA A 149 -10.14 -0.53 -17.97
C ALA A 149 -10.19 0.53 -16.87
N THR A 150 -10.35 0.08 -15.63
CA THR A 150 -10.32 0.96 -14.46
C THR A 150 -8.94 1.58 -14.29
N ASP A 151 -8.87 2.90 -14.29
CA ASP A 151 -7.66 3.64 -13.99
C ASP A 151 -7.55 3.92 -12.48
N THR A 152 -6.64 3.22 -11.82
CA THR A 152 -6.45 3.36 -10.37
C THR A 152 -5.95 4.74 -9.96
N LEU A 153 -5.23 5.47 -10.83
CA LEU A 153 -4.74 6.80 -10.50
C LEU A 153 -5.89 7.80 -10.44
N HIS A 154 -6.68 7.92 -11.52
CA HIS A 154 -7.71 8.96 -11.62
C HIS A 154 -9.02 8.56 -10.95
N LEU A 155 -9.31 7.26 -10.85
CA LEU A 155 -10.52 6.79 -10.17
C LEU A 155 -10.33 6.73 -8.66
N LEU A 156 -9.31 5.99 -8.19
CA LEU A 156 -9.11 5.77 -6.76
C LEU A 156 -8.38 6.92 -6.09
N LEU A 157 -7.16 7.25 -6.55
CA LEU A 157 -6.32 8.22 -5.84
C LEU A 157 -6.82 9.65 -6.07
N LYS A 158 -6.79 10.14 -7.30
CA LYS A 158 -7.23 11.52 -7.65
C LYS A 158 -8.75 11.71 -7.66
N GLY A 159 -9.53 10.64 -7.59
CA GLY A 159 -10.98 10.70 -7.54
C GLY A 159 -11.51 10.47 -6.15
N LEU A 160 -11.61 9.19 -5.75
CA LEU A 160 -12.23 8.77 -4.49
C LEU A 160 -11.52 9.32 -3.26
N VAL A 161 -10.18 9.13 -3.19
CA VAL A 161 -9.39 9.55 -2.02
C VAL A 161 -9.46 11.06 -1.81
N MET A 162 -9.31 11.86 -2.88
CA MET A 162 -9.40 13.32 -2.76
C MET A 162 -10.74 13.77 -2.19
N LYS A 163 -11.84 13.27 -2.74
CA LYS A 163 -13.17 13.61 -2.24
C LYS A 163 -13.39 13.18 -0.78
N MET A 164 -12.89 12.01 -0.42
CA MET A 164 -12.95 11.56 0.97
C MET A 164 -12.16 12.51 1.89
N LEU A 165 -10.97 12.94 1.48
CA LEU A 165 -10.15 13.87 2.28
C LEU A 165 -10.83 15.22 2.45
N ASP A 166 -11.43 15.77 1.40
CA ASP A 166 -12.19 17.02 1.46
C ASP A 166 -13.34 16.89 2.48
N PHE A 167 -14.14 15.82 2.38
CA PHE A 167 -15.25 15.57 3.31
C PHE A 167 -14.80 15.37 4.75
N MET A 168 -13.72 14.63 4.93
CA MET A 168 -13.13 14.37 6.23
C MET A 168 -12.65 15.67 6.88
N GLN A 169 -12.01 16.55 6.11
CA GLN A 169 -11.50 17.82 6.61
C GLN A 169 -12.64 18.74 7.03
N ASP A 170 -13.67 18.90 6.19
CA ASP A 170 -14.86 19.68 6.50
C ASP A 170 -15.53 19.18 7.80
N MET A 171 -15.66 17.86 7.94
CA MET A 171 -16.23 17.24 9.14
C MET A 171 -15.36 17.45 10.38
N LEU A 172 -14.05 17.40 10.26
CA LEU A 172 -13.14 17.65 11.38
C LEU A 172 -13.21 19.10 11.87
N ASP A 173 -13.27 20.06 10.95
CA ASP A 173 -13.35 21.47 11.29
C ASP A 173 -14.71 21.82 11.95
N ASP A 174 -15.78 21.06 11.64
CA ASP A 174 -17.06 21.20 12.33
C ASP A 174 -17.05 20.53 13.72
N ILE A 175 -16.51 19.32 13.85
CA ILE A 175 -16.39 18.62 15.14
C ILE A 175 -15.45 19.36 16.10
N TYR A 176 -14.41 19.99 15.58
CA TYR A 176 -13.37 20.73 16.32
C TYR A 176 -13.20 22.14 15.73
N PRO A 177 -14.13 23.06 15.98
CA PRO A 177 -14.16 24.36 15.29
C PRO A 177 -13.03 25.34 15.69
N GLY A 178 -12.10 24.90 16.55
CA GLY A 178 -11.06 25.78 17.08
C GLY A 178 -11.60 26.81 18.08
N SER A 179 -10.72 27.49 18.78
CA SER A 179 -11.10 28.33 19.93
C SER A 179 -12.07 29.45 19.55
N ARG A 180 -13.37 29.20 19.69
CA ARG A 180 -14.22 30.23 20.27
C ARG A 180 -13.82 30.33 21.75
N LYS A 181 -13.36 31.52 22.19
CA LYS A 181 -13.12 31.80 23.59
C LYS A 181 -14.45 31.59 24.34
N THR A 182 -14.71 30.41 24.80
CA THR A 182 -15.76 30.14 25.77
C THR A 182 -15.15 30.53 27.11
N TRP A 183 -15.60 31.63 27.64
CA TRP A 183 -15.36 32.02 29.01
C TRP A 183 -16.15 31.07 29.90
N ASP A 184 -15.55 29.97 30.27
CA ASP A 184 -16.00 29.23 31.43
C ASP A 184 -15.41 29.93 32.65
N ASN A 185 -16.16 29.94 33.77
CA ASN A 185 -15.82 30.64 35.03
C ASN A 185 -14.53 30.13 35.69
N SER A 186 -13.72 29.35 35.06
CA SER A 186 -12.37 28.95 35.48
C SER A 186 -11.32 29.83 34.77
N THR A 187 -10.41 30.35 35.54
CA THR A 187 -9.39 31.37 35.19
C THR A 187 -8.31 30.95 34.21
N THR A 188 -8.46 29.85 33.52
CA THR A 188 -7.52 29.38 32.48
C THR A 188 -8.25 29.13 31.14
N PRO A 189 -7.90 29.83 30.05
CA PRO A 189 -8.48 29.59 28.76
C PRO A 189 -8.00 28.22 28.23
N VAL A 190 -8.89 27.24 28.20
CA VAL A 190 -8.65 25.99 27.45
C VAL A 190 -8.85 26.33 25.97
N THR A 191 -7.76 26.53 25.25
CA THR A 191 -7.76 26.70 23.79
C THR A 191 -7.90 25.33 23.14
N GLN A 192 -9.11 24.99 22.70
CA GLN A 192 -9.30 23.80 21.88
C GLN A 192 -8.72 24.07 20.48
N GLU A 193 -7.77 23.25 20.05
CA GLU A 193 -7.19 23.35 18.70
C GLU A 193 -8.20 22.92 17.63
N SER A 194 -8.15 23.57 16.46
CA SER A 194 -9.00 23.22 15.32
C SER A 194 -8.74 21.78 14.84
N GLY A 195 -9.71 21.18 14.17
CA GLY A 195 -9.57 19.85 13.58
C GLY A 195 -8.39 19.74 12.63
N SER A 196 -8.19 20.74 11.79
CA SER A 196 -7.06 20.85 10.88
C SER A 196 -5.70 20.91 11.59
N THR A 197 -5.61 21.66 12.70
CA THR A 197 -4.39 21.73 13.52
C THR A 197 -4.06 20.38 14.14
N GLN A 198 -5.05 19.74 14.75
CA GLN A 198 -4.87 18.41 15.36
C GLN A 198 -4.48 17.36 14.31
N LEU A 199 -5.06 17.40 13.11
CA LEU A 199 -4.73 16.49 12.01
C LEU A 199 -3.28 16.67 11.57
N ASN A 200 -2.83 17.92 11.38
CA ASN A 200 -1.44 18.23 11.01
C ASN A 200 -0.45 17.74 12.07
N GLU A 201 -0.76 17.94 13.36
CA GLU A 201 0.11 17.49 14.45
C GLU A 201 0.20 15.96 14.49
N ARG A 202 -0.90 15.25 14.30
CA ARG A 202 -0.89 13.79 14.24
C ARG A 202 -0.06 13.24 13.09
N PHE A 203 -0.14 13.84 11.91
CA PHE A 203 0.73 13.45 10.79
C PHE A 203 2.21 13.73 11.07
N ARG A 204 2.56 14.79 11.81
CA ARG A 204 3.94 15.05 12.23
C ARG A 204 4.48 14.00 13.20
N GLN A 205 3.63 13.46 14.07
CA GLN A 205 3.98 12.46 15.08
C GLN A 205 4.10 11.04 14.49
N VAL A 206 3.72 10.82 13.23
CA VAL A 206 3.89 9.53 12.58
C VAL A 206 5.36 9.14 12.53
N MET A 207 5.68 7.96 13.02
CA MET A 207 7.03 7.45 13.05
C MET A 207 7.61 7.27 11.64
N HIS A 208 8.90 7.43 11.52
CA HIS A 208 9.58 7.22 10.25
C HIS A 208 9.60 5.74 9.88
N SER A 209 9.14 5.40 8.67
CA SER A 209 9.32 4.10 8.04
C SER A 209 10.00 4.24 6.69
N THR A 210 10.81 3.25 6.30
CA THR A 210 11.49 3.27 5.00
C THR A 210 10.47 3.23 3.86
N GLY A 211 10.59 4.17 2.93
CA GLY A 211 9.66 4.29 1.79
C GLY A 211 8.36 5.04 2.08
N LEU A 212 8.06 5.35 3.33
CA LEU A 212 6.89 6.13 3.70
C LEU A 212 7.18 7.63 3.65
N LYS A 213 6.36 8.38 2.90
CA LYS A 213 6.47 9.84 2.86
C LYS A 213 5.89 10.45 4.13
N ARG A 214 6.60 11.40 4.70
CA ARG A 214 6.18 12.15 5.89
C ARG A 214 5.55 13.49 5.50
N PHE A 215 4.59 13.91 6.32
CA PHE A 215 3.96 15.22 6.27
C PHE A 215 4.43 16.01 7.48
N ASN A 216 5.21 17.06 7.26
CA ASN A 216 5.89 17.86 8.29
C ASN A 216 5.61 19.36 8.14
N ASN A 217 6.25 20.19 8.97
CA ASN A 217 6.04 21.64 8.98
C ASN A 217 6.29 22.34 7.64
N LYS A 218 7.12 21.77 6.76
CA LYS A 218 7.39 22.35 5.43
C LYS A 218 6.27 22.05 4.42
N ARG A 219 5.43 21.07 4.72
CA ARG A 219 4.30 20.66 3.89
C ARG A 219 3.25 20.03 4.81
N ALA A 220 2.57 20.89 5.54
CA ALA A 220 1.47 20.47 6.40
C ALA A 220 0.35 19.86 5.55
N PHE A 221 -0.30 18.83 6.09
CA PHE A 221 -1.31 18.07 5.35
C PHE A 221 -2.43 18.97 4.81
N THR A 222 -2.95 19.87 5.63
CA THR A 222 -4.08 20.74 5.25
C THR A 222 -3.71 21.91 4.31
N GLU A 223 -2.43 22.16 4.07
CA GLU A 223 -1.94 23.26 3.21
C GLU A 223 -1.69 22.81 1.77
N VAL A 224 -1.83 21.53 1.46
CA VAL A 224 -1.52 21.01 0.14
C VAL A 224 -2.75 21.03 -0.75
N SER A 225 -2.75 21.89 -1.76
CA SER A 225 -3.82 22.01 -2.76
C SER A 225 -3.79 20.92 -3.84
N GLN A 226 -2.61 20.37 -4.15
CA GLN A 226 -2.44 19.35 -5.18
C GLN A 226 -1.54 18.21 -4.70
N TRP A 227 -2.11 17.01 -4.63
CA TRP A 227 -1.44 15.79 -4.24
C TRP A 227 -0.96 14.99 -5.45
N THR A 228 0.29 14.53 -5.40
CA THR A 228 0.77 13.52 -6.35
C THR A 228 0.22 12.14 -6.00
N GLY A 229 0.13 11.23 -6.97
CA GLY A 229 -0.32 9.86 -6.70
C GLY A 229 0.53 9.11 -5.66
N THR A 230 1.84 9.40 -5.59
CA THR A 230 2.73 8.82 -4.56
C THR A 230 2.41 9.37 -3.17
N GLU A 231 2.09 10.64 -3.05
CA GLU A 231 1.67 11.25 -1.78
C GLU A 231 0.33 10.70 -1.31
N GLN A 232 -0.62 10.56 -2.21
CA GLN A 232 -1.93 9.97 -1.90
C GLN A 232 -1.81 8.53 -1.41
N LYS A 233 -0.92 7.73 -2.00
CA LYS A 233 -0.60 6.39 -1.48
C LYS A 233 -0.04 6.45 -0.06
N ALA A 234 0.89 7.37 0.20
CA ALA A 234 1.46 7.55 1.53
C ALA A 234 0.42 8.05 2.56
N ILE A 235 -0.56 8.85 2.13
CA ILE A 235 -1.69 9.24 2.99
C ILE A 235 -2.50 8.00 3.37
N ILE A 236 -2.95 7.21 2.41
CA ILE A 236 -3.73 6.00 2.66
C ILE A 236 -3.01 5.06 3.64
N GLN A 237 -1.70 4.91 3.50
CA GLN A 237 -0.89 4.08 4.39
C GLN A 237 -0.86 4.57 5.85
N GLN A 238 -1.28 5.79 6.15
CA GLN A 238 -1.21 6.39 7.49
C GLN A 238 -2.57 6.81 8.02
N LEU A 239 -3.53 7.06 7.12
CA LEU A 239 -4.74 7.82 7.40
C LEU A 239 -5.57 7.24 8.53
N VAL A 240 -5.91 5.94 8.45
CA VAL A 240 -6.80 5.31 9.46
C VAL A 240 -6.21 5.45 10.86
N ALA A 241 -4.91 5.17 11.03
CA ALA A 241 -4.25 5.28 12.33
C ALA A 241 -4.17 6.73 12.84
N VAL A 242 -3.96 7.70 11.94
CA VAL A 242 -3.86 9.13 12.28
C VAL A 242 -5.21 9.71 12.69
N VAL A 243 -6.29 9.39 11.94
CA VAL A 243 -7.61 10.01 12.18
C VAL A 243 -8.45 9.27 13.23
N SER A 244 -8.14 8.00 13.52
CA SER A 244 -8.92 7.18 14.46
C SER A 244 -9.18 7.89 15.80
N PRO A 245 -8.18 8.48 16.47
CA PRO A 245 -8.44 9.16 17.75
C PRO A 245 -9.36 10.37 17.64
N LEU A 246 -9.44 11.00 16.46
CA LEU A 246 -10.30 12.17 16.24
C LEU A 246 -11.76 11.78 16.02
N PHE A 247 -12.00 10.62 15.40
CA PHE A 247 -13.34 10.19 15.00
C PHE A 247 -13.98 9.14 15.90
N VAL A 248 -13.19 8.32 16.58
CA VAL A 248 -13.68 7.13 17.32
C VAL A 248 -14.80 7.43 18.31
N SER A 249 -14.71 8.55 19.02
CA SER A 249 -15.70 8.96 20.01
C SER A 249 -16.77 9.93 19.48
N LYS A 250 -16.48 10.65 18.41
CA LYS A 250 -17.33 11.73 17.89
C LYS A 250 -18.15 11.31 16.68
N ALA A 251 -17.54 10.58 15.76
CA ALA A 251 -18.15 10.15 14.51
C ALA A 251 -17.64 8.77 14.06
N PRO A 252 -17.92 7.69 14.83
CA PRO A 252 -17.38 6.35 14.54
C PRO A 252 -17.79 5.81 13.16
N PHE A 253 -18.97 6.15 12.68
CA PHE A 253 -19.44 5.70 11.36
C PHE A 253 -18.71 6.40 10.21
N ALA A 254 -18.32 7.66 10.38
CA ALA A 254 -17.44 8.32 9.42
C ALA A 254 -16.07 7.64 9.37
N LEU A 255 -15.53 7.20 10.51
CA LEU A 255 -14.30 6.42 10.55
C LEU A 255 -14.43 5.08 9.81
N HIS A 256 -15.56 4.40 9.93
CA HIS A 256 -15.83 3.18 9.17
C HIS A 256 -15.86 3.42 7.64
N PHE A 257 -16.40 4.56 7.20
CA PHE A 257 -16.34 4.92 5.79
C PHE A 257 -14.91 5.17 5.33
N ILE A 258 -14.14 5.99 6.06
CA ILE A 258 -12.74 6.28 5.76
C ILE A 258 -11.93 4.98 5.69
N ARG A 259 -12.15 4.09 6.65
CA ARG A 259 -11.52 2.78 6.67
C ARG A 259 -11.90 1.96 5.44
N ALA A 260 -13.18 1.88 5.06
CA ALA A 260 -13.62 1.13 3.90
C ALA A 260 -12.97 1.63 2.59
N VAL A 261 -12.79 2.96 2.45
CA VAL A 261 -12.04 3.55 1.33
C VAL A 261 -10.58 3.15 1.36
N CYS A 262 -9.93 3.19 2.53
CA CYS A 262 -8.53 2.77 2.68
C CYS A 262 -8.35 1.28 2.38
N ASP A 263 -9.29 0.44 2.83
CA ASP A 263 -9.32 -1.00 2.53
C ASP A 263 -9.43 -1.23 1.02
N LEU A 264 -10.39 -0.59 0.35
CA LEU A 264 -10.56 -0.71 -1.11
C LEU A 264 -9.29 -0.32 -1.86
N VAL A 265 -8.69 0.83 -1.51
CA VAL A 265 -7.48 1.33 -2.20
C VAL A 265 -6.28 0.42 -1.93
N THR A 266 -6.15 -0.14 -0.73
CA THR A 266 -5.08 -1.07 -0.37
C THR A 266 -5.22 -2.39 -1.13
N LEU A 267 -6.41 -2.98 -1.13
CA LEU A 267 -6.72 -4.22 -1.85
C LEU A 267 -6.54 -4.05 -3.37
N ALA A 268 -7.01 -2.95 -3.92
CA ALA A 268 -6.86 -2.65 -5.37
C ALA A 268 -5.40 -2.53 -5.83
N GLN A 269 -4.45 -2.34 -4.91
CA GLN A 269 -3.01 -2.26 -5.21
C GLN A 269 -2.31 -3.63 -5.13
N TYR A 270 -3.01 -4.70 -4.79
CA TYR A 270 -2.43 -6.05 -4.75
C TYR A 270 -1.86 -6.45 -6.11
N LYS A 271 -0.78 -7.23 -6.09
CA LYS A 271 -0.09 -7.71 -7.30
C LYS A 271 -0.67 -8.99 -7.86
N SER A 272 -1.47 -9.67 -7.07
CA SER A 272 -2.24 -10.86 -7.43
C SER A 272 -3.52 -10.88 -6.61
N HIS A 273 -4.56 -11.49 -7.17
CA HIS A 273 -5.85 -11.65 -6.52
C HIS A 273 -6.29 -13.11 -6.61
N ASP A 274 -7.00 -13.54 -5.59
CA ASP A 274 -7.78 -14.76 -5.51
C ASP A 274 -9.24 -14.42 -5.20
N GLU A 275 -10.12 -15.39 -5.13
CA GLU A 275 -11.53 -15.13 -4.85
C GLU A 275 -11.76 -14.53 -3.46
N ASP A 276 -10.90 -14.83 -2.48
CA ASP A 276 -11.00 -14.22 -1.14
C ASP A 276 -10.69 -12.72 -1.19
N THR A 277 -9.64 -12.32 -1.88
CA THR A 277 -9.30 -10.90 -2.04
C THR A 277 -10.35 -10.13 -2.84
N LEU A 278 -11.00 -10.76 -3.81
CA LEU A 278 -12.13 -10.18 -4.53
C LEU A 278 -13.36 -10.03 -3.63
N ALA A 279 -13.62 -11.00 -2.76
CA ALA A 279 -14.68 -10.91 -1.75
C ALA A 279 -14.41 -9.77 -0.75
N TYR A 280 -13.14 -9.53 -0.37
CA TYR A 280 -12.77 -8.41 0.50
C TYR A 280 -12.99 -7.05 -0.20
N ILE A 281 -12.69 -6.94 -1.50
CA ILE A 281 -13.01 -5.75 -2.30
C ILE A 281 -14.52 -5.52 -2.32
N GLN A 282 -15.32 -6.57 -2.56
CA GLN A 282 -16.77 -6.49 -2.52
C GLN A 282 -17.27 -6.01 -1.15
N GLY A 283 -16.77 -6.57 -0.06
CA GLY A 283 -17.10 -6.16 1.30
C GLY A 283 -16.72 -4.69 1.60
N ALA A 284 -15.61 -4.20 1.03
CA ALA A 284 -15.24 -2.79 1.15
C ALA A 284 -16.23 -1.87 0.43
N LEU A 285 -16.66 -2.23 -0.79
CA LEU A 285 -17.69 -1.51 -1.55
C LEU A 285 -19.02 -1.48 -0.81
N GLU A 286 -19.43 -2.60 -0.22
CA GLU A 286 -20.67 -2.70 0.58
C GLU A 286 -20.62 -1.78 1.81
N ARG A 287 -19.49 -1.78 2.54
CA ARG A 287 -19.30 -0.87 3.67
C ARG A 287 -19.35 0.59 3.24
N MET A 288 -18.67 0.94 2.15
CA MET A 288 -18.74 2.29 1.58
C MET A 288 -20.18 2.68 1.23
N ASN A 289 -20.92 1.78 0.60
CA ASN A 289 -22.33 2.00 0.23
C ASN A 289 -23.23 2.24 1.46
N VAL A 290 -22.92 1.57 2.55
CA VAL A 290 -23.64 1.73 3.83
C VAL A 290 -23.29 3.04 4.53
N PHE A 291 -21.99 3.30 4.71
CA PHE A 291 -21.51 4.40 5.54
C PHE A 291 -21.48 5.76 4.84
N LYS A 292 -21.65 5.82 3.53
CA LYS A 292 -21.74 7.09 2.80
C LYS A 292 -22.84 8.01 3.35
N GLU A 293 -23.88 7.43 3.94
CA GLU A 293 -25.01 8.19 4.51
C GLU A 293 -24.57 9.12 5.64
N GLU A 294 -23.55 8.78 6.41
CA GLU A 294 -23.03 9.64 7.47
C GLU A 294 -22.46 10.95 6.89
N PHE A 295 -21.75 10.86 5.78
CA PHE A 295 -21.27 12.03 5.07
C PHE A 295 -22.38 12.81 4.38
N ARG A 296 -23.45 12.15 3.93
CA ARG A 296 -24.62 12.78 3.34
C ARG A 296 -25.37 13.63 4.38
N VAL A 297 -25.57 13.10 5.60
CA VAL A 297 -26.22 13.82 6.69
C VAL A 297 -25.43 15.06 7.07
N TYR A 298 -24.12 14.92 7.20
CA TYR A 298 -23.22 16.02 7.50
C TYR A 298 -23.32 17.14 6.44
N ARG A 299 -23.31 16.79 5.17
CA ARG A 299 -23.44 17.74 4.06
C ARG A 299 -24.77 18.49 4.00
N ARG A 300 -25.85 17.85 4.40
CA ARG A 300 -27.16 18.52 4.53
C ARG A 300 -27.12 19.63 5.58
N THR A 301 -26.40 19.42 6.68
CA THR A 301 -26.22 20.42 7.71
C THR A 301 -25.41 21.63 7.23
N LEU A 302 -24.53 21.46 6.26
CA LEU A 302 -23.77 22.54 5.61
C LEU A 302 -24.53 23.22 4.45
N GLY A 303 -25.80 22.85 4.20
CA GLY A 303 -26.60 23.43 3.12
C GLY A 303 -26.24 22.94 1.71
N GLU A 304 -25.41 21.94 1.58
CA GLU A 304 -25.01 21.38 0.30
C GLU A 304 -25.70 20.04 0.03
N GLU A 305 -26.65 20.00 -0.91
CA GLU A 305 -27.22 18.75 -1.46
C GLU A 305 -26.24 18.03 -2.36
N LYS A 306 -25.16 17.53 -1.80
CA LYS A 306 -24.22 16.71 -2.58
C LYS A 306 -24.52 15.23 -2.31
N ASN A 307 -25.03 14.55 -3.31
CA ASN A 307 -25.19 13.11 -3.31
C ASN A 307 -23.90 12.39 -3.83
N PHE A 308 -23.83 11.08 -3.66
CA PHE A 308 -22.75 10.28 -4.23
C PHE A 308 -23.03 9.87 -5.69
N ASN A 309 -24.03 10.48 -6.33
CA ASN A 309 -24.44 10.17 -7.68
C ASN A 309 -23.54 10.82 -8.74
N TYR A 310 -22.28 10.39 -8.82
CA TYR A 310 -21.34 10.86 -9.83
C TYR A 310 -20.58 9.70 -10.50
N PRO A 311 -20.13 9.88 -11.76
CA PRO A 311 -19.60 8.78 -12.57
C PRO A 311 -18.42 8.03 -11.96
N LYS A 312 -17.48 8.73 -11.30
CA LYS A 312 -16.33 8.09 -10.67
C LYS A 312 -16.72 7.23 -9.47
N TRP A 313 -17.78 7.58 -8.75
CA TRP A 313 -18.31 6.73 -7.68
C TRP A 313 -18.85 5.42 -8.24
N HIS A 314 -19.73 5.51 -9.23
CA HIS A 314 -20.28 4.32 -9.88
C HIS A 314 -19.20 3.44 -10.53
N ALA A 315 -18.15 4.03 -11.12
CA ALA A 315 -17.09 3.27 -11.77
C ALA A 315 -16.35 2.30 -10.83
N LEU A 316 -16.46 2.48 -9.51
CA LEU A 316 -15.92 1.54 -8.52
C LEU A 316 -16.55 0.15 -8.62
N THR A 317 -17.79 0.04 -9.08
CA THR A 317 -18.51 -1.25 -9.26
C THR A 317 -17.83 -2.15 -10.30
N HIS A 318 -17.03 -1.59 -11.18
CA HIS A 318 -16.36 -2.33 -12.26
C HIS A 318 -15.00 -2.93 -11.86
N ILE A 319 -14.48 -2.60 -10.68
CA ILE A 319 -13.12 -2.99 -10.23
C ILE A 319 -12.93 -4.52 -10.25
N ILE A 320 -13.88 -5.26 -9.66
CA ILE A 320 -13.76 -6.73 -9.53
C ILE A 320 -13.74 -7.37 -10.91
N GLN A 321 -14.62 -6.89 -11.81
CA GLN A 321 -14.70 -7.40 -13.18
C GLN A 321 -13.39 -7.14 -13.95
N ASP A 322 -12.79 -5.96 -13.77
CA ASP A 322 -11.54 -5.61 -14.42
C ASP A 322 -10.37 -6.46 -13.92
N ILE A 323 -10.37 -6.76 -12.61
CA ILE A 323 -9.36 -7.67 -12.04
C ILE A 323 -9.49 -9.07 -12.66
N ARG A 324 -10.70 -9.58 -12.80
CA ARG A 324 -10.97 -10.87 -13.46
C ARG A 324 -10.57 -10.87 -14.93
N MET A 325 -10.81 -9.77 -15.63
CA MET A 325 -10.57 -9.66 -17.08
C MET A 325 -9.08 -9.38 -17.39
N TYR A 326 -8.44 -8.51 -16.65
CA TYR A 326 -7.11 -7.98 -16.97
C TYR A 326 -6.02 -8.36 -15.97
N GLY A 327 -6.39 -8.94 -14.83
CA GLY A 327 -5.49 -9.21 -13.71
C GLY A 327 -5.32 -7.99 -12.80
N ALA A 328 -4.24 -7.98 -12.02
CA ALA A 328 -3.98 -6.92 -11.06
C ALA A 328 -4.00 -5.52 -11.68
N LEU A 329 -4.72 -4.58 -11.06
CA LEU A 329 -4.96 -3.22 -11.58
C LEU A 329 -3.67 -2.40 -11.76
N ASP A 330 -2.58 -2.75 -11.07
CA ASP A 330 -1.27 -2.14 -11.28
C ASP A 330 -0.76 -2.32 -12.74
N GLY A 331 -1.19 -3.40 -13.41
CA GLY A 331 -0.89 -3.68 -14.81
C GLY A 331 -1.64 -2.79 -15.81
N ILE A 332 -2.74 -2.17 -15.39
CA ILE A 332 -3.63 -1.35 -16.21
C ILE A 332 -3.79 0.10 -15.69
N CYS A 333 -2.90 0.54 -14.78
CA CYS A 333 -2.90 1.89 -14.25
C CYS A 333 -2.28 2.87 -15.25
N THR A 334 -2.98 3.98 -15.57
CA THR A 334 -2.48 5.03 -16.46
C THR A 334 -1.21 5.67 -15.92
N GLY A 335 -1.10 5.88 -14.61
CA GLY A 335 0.06 6.53 -14.00
C GLY A 335 1.39 5.83 -14.30
N ALA A 336 1.42 4.50 -14.24
CA ALA A 336 2.62 3.70 -14.50
C ALA A 336 2.78 3.32 -15.97
N ASN A 337 1.68 3.12 -16.70
CA ASN A 337 1.69 2.53 -18.04
C ASN A 337 1.44 3.55 -19.16
N SER A 338 1.03 4.77 -18.84
CA SER A 338 0.78 5.86 -19.79
C SER A 338 1.50 7.14 -19.36
N GLU A 339 1.08 7.81 -18.28
CA GLU A 339 1.62 9.11 -17.87
C GLU A 339 3.14 9.09 -17.60
N ALA A 340 3.66 8.01 -17.03
CA ALA A 340 5.11 7.88 -16.80
C ALA A 340 5.90 7.87 -18.12
N HIS A 341 5.33 7.34 -19.20
CA HIS A 341 5.96 7.33 -20.52
C HIS A 341 5.97 8.70 -21.18
N HIS A 342 5.05 9.60 -20.83
CA HIS A 342 5.09 10.97 -21.29
C HIS A 342 6.39 11.67 -20.90
N ILE A 343 6.97 11.35 -19.76
CA ILE A 343 8.28 11.90 -19.34
C ILE A 343 9.37 11.41 -20.29
N THR A 344 9.45 10.10 -20.51
CA THR A 344 10.55 9.47 -21.26
C THR A 344 10.41 9.55 -22.78
N MET A 345 9.18 9.59 -23.28
CA MET A 345 8.91 9.59 -24.73
C MET A 345 8.62 10.99 -25.31
N VAL A 346 8.20 11.94 -24.45
CA VAL A 346 7.84 13.28 -24.89
C VAL A 346 8.72 14.34 -24.27
N LYS A 347 8.68 14.53 -22.92
CA LYS A 347 9.35 15.63 -22.25
C LYS A 347 10.88 15.59 -22.39
N GLN A 348 11.48 14.41 -22.23
CA GLN A 348 12.94 14.25 -22.41
C GLN A 348 13.35 14.55 -23.85
N PHE A 349 12.64 14.04 -24.85
CA PHE A 349 12.95 14.32 -26.23
C PHE A 349 12.64 15.76 -26.64
N TYR A 350 11.57 16.37 -26.09
CA TYR A 350 11.29 17.79 -26.29
C TYR A 350 12.47 18.68 -25.86
N SER A 351 13.11 18.37 -24.75
CA SER A 351 14.29 19.12 -24.31
C SER A 351 15.49 19.00 -25.26
N MET A 352 15.53 17.97 -26.11
CA MET A 352 16.58 17.72 -27.09
C MET A 352 16.25 18.31 -28.48
N THR A 353 15.05 18.86 -28.68
CA THR A 353 14.65 19.50 -29.92
C THR A 353 15.09 20.96 -29.97
N ASN A 354 15.12 21.54 -31.20
CA ASN A 354 15.30 22.99 -31.40
C ASN A 354 14.04 23.81 -31.11
N LYS A 355 12.98 23.20 -30.62
CA LYS A 355 11.65 23.74 -30.29
C LYS A 355 10.85 24.27 -31.49
N LYS A 356 11.36 24.12 -32.71
CA LYS A 356 10.64 24.40 -33.96
C LYS A 356 10.20 23.06 -34.57
N GLU A 357 8.94 22.94 -34.94
CA GLU A 357 8.37 21.67 -35.44
C GLU A 357 8.75 20.45 -34.58
N TYR A 358 8.76 20.64 -33.28
CA TYR A 358 9.28 19.71 -32.29
C TYR A 358 8.61 18.34 -32.33
N ILE A 359 7.34 18.24 -32.77
CA ILE A 359 6.58 16.98 -32.83
C ILE A 359 7.30 15.98 -33.75
N LEU A 360 7.68 16.41 -34.97
CA LEU A 360 8.43 15.55 -35.90
C LEU A 360 9.77 15.10 -35.30
N GLN A 361 10.48 16.00 -34.65
CA GLN A 361 11.76 15.69 -34.01
C GLN A 361 11.59 14.67 -32.87
N ILE A 362 10.54 14.80 -32.04
CA ILE A 362 10.20 13.83 -30.98
C ILE A 362 9.88 12.46 -31.60
N CYS A 363 9.11 12.41 -32.68
CA CYS A 363 8.81 11.18 -33.38
C CYS A 363 10.08 10.49 -33.92
N LEU A 364 10.98 11.25 -34.55
CA LEU A 364 12.26 10.74 -35.04
C LEU A 364 13.16 10.19 -33.90
N HIS A 365 13.24 10.90 -32.77
CA HIS A 365 13.97 10.41 -31.61
C HIS A 365 13.40 9.11 -31.06
N ASN A 366 12.08 9.00 -30.93
CA ASN A 366 11.41 7.77 -30.50
C ASN A 366 11.65 6.62 -31.49
N SER A 367 11.54 6.86 -32.80
CA SER A 367 11.79 5.84 -33.83
C SER A 367 13.23 5.34 -33.77
N ARG A 368 14.22 6.22 -33.66
CA ARG A 368 15.63 5.85 -33.50
C ARG A 368 15.87 5.02 -32.23
N ARG A 369 15.31 5.45 -31.10
CA ARG A 369 15.39 4.73 -29.84
C ARG A 369 14.78 3.32 -29.96
N THR A 370 13.61 3.20 -30.58
CA THR A 370 12.94 1.91 -30.79
C THR A 370 13.79 0.98 -31.66
N ALA A 371 14.39 1.51 -32.75
CA ALA A 371 15.26 0.74 -33.60
C ALA A 371 16.53 0.25 -32.87
N LEU A 372 17.15 1.11 -32.06
CA LEU A 372 18.32 0.73 -31.25
C LEU A 372 17.98 -0.37 -30.24
N LEU A 373 16.84 -0.24 -29.52
CA LEU A 373 16.40 -1.24 -28.57
C LEU A 373 16.06 -2.59 -29.24
N ALA A 374 15.48 -2.54 -30.43
CA ALA A 374 15.23 -3.76 -31.22
C ALA A 374 16.53 -4.45 -31.65
N ALA A 375 17.52 -3.67 -32.09
CA ALA A 375 18.84 -4.18 -32.46
C ALA A 375 19.59 -4.78 -31.26
N ASP A 376 19.58 -4.11 -30.11
CA ASP A 376 20.18 -4.61 -28.88
C ASP A 376 19.54 -5.93 -28.44
N HIS A 377 18.20 -5.99 -28.43
CA HIS A 377 17.46 -7.20 -28.11
C HIS A 377 17.77 -8.34 -29.06
N ALA A 378 17.86 -8.07 -30.36
CA ALA A 378 18.23 -9.08 -31.36
C ALA A 378 19.65 -9.61 -31.13
N THR A 379 20.58 -8.76 -30.72
CA THR A 379 21.96 -9.14 -30.38
C THR A 379 22.00 -10.04 -29.15
N VAL A 380 21.27 -9.67 -28.08
CA VAL A 380 21.16 -10.49 -26.85
C VAL A 380 20.54 -11.86 -27.15
N VAL A 381 19.49 -11.91 -27.97
CA VAL A 381 18.86 -13.19 -28.37
C VAL A 381 19.82 -14.06 -29.20
N LYS A 382 20.62 -13.48 -30.10
CA LYS A 382 21.63 -14.22 -30.85
C LYS A 382 22.74 -14.79 -29.97
N GLN A 383 23.21 -14.01 -28.99
CA GLN A 383 24.24 -14.44 -28.04
C GLN A 383 23.74 -15.50 -27.04
N SER A 384 22.43 -15.50 -26.73
CA SER A 384 21.82 -16.45 -25.80
C SER A 384 21.41 -17.79 -26.45
N ARG A 385 21.57 -17.97 -27.74
CA ARG A 385 21.30 -19.26 -28.40
C ARG A 385 22.41 -20.24 -28.06
N PRO A 386 22.15 -21.33 -27.32
CA PRO A 386 23.11 -22.42 -27.23
C PRO A 386 23.31 -23.00 -28.61
N SER A 387 24.55 -23.29 -28.97
CA SER A 387 24.99 -23.86 -30.26
C SER A 387 24.61 -25.33 -30.45
N THR A 388 23.70 -25.86 -29.64
CA THR A 388 23.21 -27.22 -29.72
C THR A 388 21.70 -27.22 -29.87
N THR A 389 21.24 -27.88 -30.92
CA THR A 389 19.84 -28.30 -31.10
C THR A 389 19.44 -29.19 -29.94
N VAL A 390 18.87 -28.59 -28.89
CA VAL A 390 18.20 -29.36 -27.86
C VAL A 390 16.77 -29.60 -28.34
N ASP A 391 16.49 -30.86 -28.56
CA ASP A 391 15.14 -31.37 -28.86
C ASP A 391 14.13 -30.87 -27.83
N ILE A 392 13.18 -29.99 -28.27
CA ILE A 392 12.15 -29.39 -27.43
C ILE A 392 10.95 -30.36 -27.39
N GLN A 393 11.18 -31.62 -27.07
CA GLN A 393 10.07 -32.57 -27.00
C GLN A 393 9.53 -32.86 -25.62
N ASP A 394 9.94 -32.27 -24.53
CA ASP A 394 9.31 -32.50 -23.23
C ASP A 394 9.45 -31.31 -22.24
N ARG A 395 8.92 -30.15 -22.58
CA ARG A 395 8.49 -29.21 -21.53
C ARG A 395 6.98 -29.25 -21.41
N THR A 396 6.47 -30.32 -20.83
CA THR A 396 5.18 -30.28 -20.13
C THR A 396 5.29 -29.16 -19.10
N TYR A 397 4.59 -28.05 -19.36
CA TYR A 397 4.33 -27.03 -18.35
C TYR A 397 3.56 -27.74 -17.23
N SER A 398 4.28 -28.17 -16.22
CA SER A 398 3.69 -28.60 -14.98
C SER A 398 2.95 -27.38 -14.42
N THR A 399 1.65 -27.33 -14.62
CA THR A 399 0.72 -26.48 -13.88
C THR A 399 0.59 -27.00 -12.46
N ARG A 400 1.71 -27.16 -11.76
CA ARG A 400 1.68 -27.24 -10.30
C ARG A 400 1.30 -25.86 -9.83
N VAL A 401 0.02 -25.70 -9.52
CA VAL A 401 -0.44 -24.70 -8.56
C VAL A 401 0.32 -24.99 -7.27
N THR A 402 1.48 -24.43 -7.13
CA THR A 402 2.19 -24.45 -5.85
C THR A 402 1.37 -23.56 -4.92
N ARG A 403 0.77 -24.18 -3.92
CA ARG A 403 0.21 -23.47 -2.76
C ARG A 403 1.20 -22.37 -2.37
N PRO A 404 0.74 -21.16 -2.00
CA PRO A 404 1.61 -20.11 -1.50
C PRO A 404 2.51 -20.74 -0.44
N LEU A 405 3.82 -20.69 -0.67
CA LEU A 405 4.77 -21.15 0.33
C LEU A 405 4.55 -20.30 1.57
N PRO A 406 4.42 -20.92 2.76
CA PRO A 406 4.33 -20.16 3.98
C PRO A 406 5.52 -19.20 4.03
N PHE A 407 5.28 -17.97 4.45
CA PHE A 407 6.22 -16.90 4.60
C PHE A 407 7.59 -17.46 5.08
N ARG A 408 8.56 -17.54 4.21
CA ARG A 408 9.91 -17.99 4.54
C ARG A 408 10.76 -16.75 4.75
N ARG A 409 11.20 -16.58 5.97
CA ARG A 409 12.31 -15.73 6.29
C ARG A 409 13.56 -16.26 5.59
N LEU A 410 14.19 -15.44 4.76
CA LEU A 410 15.36 -15.83 3.96
C LEU A 410 16.68 -15.59 4.68
N GLY A 411 16.69 -14.80 5.77
CA GLY A 411 17.87 -14.55 6.55
C GLY A 411 18.00 -13.10 7.02
N TRP A 412 19.08 -12.83 7.73
CA TRP A 412 19.48 -11.50 8.14
C TRP A 412 21.00 -11.34 7.97
N SER A 413 21.46 -10.10 7.84
CA SER A 413 22.88 -9.79 7.92
C SER A 413 23.10 -8.45 8.60
N ILE A 414 24.29 -8.26 9.12
CA ILE A 414 24.75 -6.97 9.59
C ILE A 414 25.42 -6.28 8.42
N PRO A 415 24.94 -5.10 7.96
CA PRO A 415 25.60 -4.35 6.90
C PRO A 415 26.98 -3.95 7.39
N GLY A 416 28.00 -4.32 6.64
CA GLY A 416 29.41 -4.01 6.78
C GLY A 416 29.86 -3.62 8.18
N ILE A 417 30.51 -4.51 8.87
CA ILE A 417 31.25 -4.16 10.08
C ILE A 417 32.24 -3.07 9.63
N GLN A 418 31.98 -1.82 10.00
CA GLN A 418 33.00 -0.79 9.82
C GLN A 418 34.25 -1.24 10.56
N PRO A 419 35.44 -1.21 9.95
CA PRO A 419 36.69 -1.70 10.60
C PRO A 419 37.03 -1.02 11.93
N HIS A 420 36.32 0.05 12.27
CA HIS A 420 36.53 0.90 13.44
C HIS A 420 35.45 0.83 14.51
N SER A 421 34.52 -0.17 14.49
CA SER A 421 33.61 -0.32 15.62
C SER A 421 34.39 -0.77 16.83
N THR A 422 34.60 0.17 17.77
CA THR A 422 35.30 -0.05 19.04
C THR A 422 34.59 -1.13 19.84
N LYS A 423 35.32 -2.16 20.23
CA LYS A 423 34.84 -3.13 21.21
C LYS A 423 34.85 -2.46 22.57
N LEU A 424 33.70 -2.37 23.20
CA LEU A 424 33.55 -1.77 24.54
C LEU A 424 33.38 -2.87 25.59
N PRO A 425 33.87 -2.68 26.81
CA PRO A 425 33.54 -3.58 27.92
C PRO A 425 32.01 -3.63 28.13
N LEU A 426 31.48 -4.82 28.43
CA LEU A 426 30.07 -4.99 28.74
C LEU A 426 29.61 -4.11 29.92
N SER A 427 30.46 -3.93 30.90
CA SER A 427 30.24 -3.06 32.07
C SER A 427 30.06 -1.59 31.71
N GLU A 428 30.82 -1.09 30.74
CA GLU A 428 30.71 0.29 30.27
C GLU A 428 29.41 0.53 29.55
N VAL A 429 29.01 -0.41 28.67
CA VAL A 429 27.73 -0.33 27.97
C VAL A 429 26.56 -0.44 28.94
N ALA A 430 26.64 -1.31 29.94
CA ALA A 430 25.63 -1.43 30.97
C ALA A 430 25.48 -0.13 31.80
N ALA A 431 26.55 0.54 32.15
CA ALA A 431 26.50 1.82 32.84
C ALA A 431 25.88 2.94 32.01
N ASN A 432 26.18 2.96 30.72
CA ASN A 432 25.67 3.99 29.79
C ASN A 432 24.18 3.83 29.42
N ILE A 433 23.63 2.61 29.47
CA ILE A 433 22.20 2.35 29.12
C ILE A 433 21.27 2.77 30.24
N ALA A 434 21.75 2.80 31.50
CA ALA A 434 20.94 3.11 32.69
C ALA A 434 19.67 2.23 32.87
N ILE A 435 19.69 1.01 32.34
CA ILE A 435 18.65 0.00 32.52
C ILE A 435 19.21 -1.07 33.45
N SER A 436 18.65 -1.19 34.66
CA SER A 436 19.16 -2.05 35.75
C SER A 436 19.29 -3.53 35.33
N ASP A 437 18.45 -3.99 34.44
CA ASP A 437 18.35 -5.42 34.09
C ASP A 437 19.17 -5.81 32.85
N PHE A 438 19.91 -4.87 32.24
CA PHE A 438 20.66 -5.13 31.00
C PHE A 438 21.69 -6.27 31.16
N THR A 439 22.48 -6.24 32.22
CA THR A 439 23.52 -7.24 32.47
C THR A 439 22.92 -8.63 32.69
N HIS A 440 21.83 -8.69 33.45
CA HIS A 440 21.10 -9.93 33.69
C HIS A 440 20.51 -10.50 32.38
N ALA A 441 19.82 -9.67 31.60
CA ALA A 441 19.27 -10.07 30.32
C ALA A 441 20.37 -10.55 29.35
N ALA A 442 21.53 -9.91 29.31
CA ALA A 442 22.67 -10.35 28.51
C ALA A 442 23.22 -11.72 28.97
N ALA A 443 23.30 -11.96 30.27
CA ALA A 443 23.76 -13.25 30.81
C ALA A 443 22.78 -14.39 30.50
N VAL A 444 21.49 -14.14 30.67
CA VAL A 444 20.43 -15.10 30.29
C VAL A 444 20.52 -15.41 28.80
N PHE A 445 20.64 -14.42 27.95
CA PHE A 445 20.76 -14.61 26.51
C PHE A 445 21.96 -15.47 26.13
N VAL A 446 23.16 -15.16 26.67
CA VAL A 446 24.36 -15.94 26.36
C VAL A 446 24.26 -17.37 26.89
N ARG A 447 23.67 -17.58 28.08
CA ARG A 447 23.41 -18.91 28.63
C ARG A 447 22.48 -19.72 27.68
N ASN A 448 21.38 -19.12 27.31
CA ASN A 448 20.38 -19.78 26.44
C ASN A 448 21.00 -20.16 25.09
N LYS A 449 21.84 -19.31 24.52
CA LYS A 449 22.59 -19.62 23.30
C LYS A 449 23.55 -20.80 23.47
N ARG A 450 24.21 -20.89 24.60
CA ARG A 450 25.11 -22.00 24.92
C ARG A 450 24.35 -23.31 25.11
N GLN A 451 23.22 -23.27 25.82
CA GLN A 451 22.36 -24.45 26.01
C GLN A 451 21.78 -24.96 24.68
N ALA A 452 21.28 -24.04 23.82
CA ALA A 452 20.79 -24.39 22.51
C ALA A 452 21.88 -25.04 21.62
N ALA A 453 23.10 -24.53 21.66
CA ALA A 453 24.24 -25.10 20.94
C ALA A 453 24.64 -26.49 21.47
N ALA A 454 24.35 -26.79 22.75
CA ALA A 454 24.54 -28.09 23.37
C ALA A 454 23.36 -29.05 23.20
N GLY A 455 22.30 -28.65 22.48
CA GLY A 455 21.09 -29.46 22.29
C GLY A 455 20.19 -29.59 23.55
N GLN A 456 20.40 -28.72 24.53
CA GLN A 456 19.62 -28.72 25.78
C GLN A 456 18.33 -27.94 25.63
N LEU A 457 17.21 -28.44 26.16
CA LEU A 457 15.93 -27.75 26.20
C LEU A 457 16.02 -26.51 27.12
N ILE A 458 15.66 -25.35 26.58
CA ILE A 458 15.60 -24.11 27.35
C ILE A 458 14.23 -24.05 28.02
N THR A 459 14.19 -24.02 29.36
CA THR A 459 12.96 -23.82 30.12
C THR A 459 12.89 -22.38 30.62
N SER A 460 11.74 -21.74 30.40
CA SER A 460 11.51 -20.35 30.85
C SER A 460 11.56 -20.17 32.38
N TYR A 461 11.49 -21.25 33.12
CA TYR A 461 11.49 -21.25 34.60
C TYR A 461 12.87 -20.90 35.19
N ASP A 462 13.94 -21.11 34.43
CA ASP A 462 15.31 -20.86 34.89
C ASP A 462 15.77 -19.42 34.64
N GLU A 463 15.00 -18.62 33.91
CA GLU A 463 15.40 -17.24 33.57
C GLU A 463 15.39 -16.30 34.79
N ASP A 464 14.46 -16.48 35.72
CA ASP A 464 14.27 -15.62 36.89
C ASP A 464 15.25 -15.89 38.03
N ARG A 465 16.02 -16.98 37.96
CA ARG A 465 16.91 -17.45 39.04
C ARG A 465 18.41 -17.36 38.75
N LEU A 466 18.79 -16.76 37.63
CA LEU A 466 20.19 -16.68 37.27
C LEU A 466 20.89 -15.60 38.10
N ASP A 467 21.74 -16.03 39.07
CA ASP A 467 22.71 -15.14 39.70
C ASP A 467 23.86 -14.87 38.71
N VAL A 468 24.02 -13.62 38.33
CA VAL A 468 25.09 -13.20 37.43
C VAL A 468 26.34 -12.92 38.23
N ASP A 469 27.33 -13.80 38.11
CA ASP A 469 28.64 -13.56 38.67
C ASP A 469 29.26 -12.24 38.13
N PRO A 470 29.57 -11.27 38.96
CA PRO A 470 30.19 -10.02 38.52
C PRO A 470 31.49 -10.22 37.71
N SER A 471 32.23 -11.29 37.95
CA SER A 471 33.42 -11.64 37.18
C SER A 471 33.12 -12.00 35.73
N TRP A 472 31.90 -12.48 35.46
CA TRP A 472 31.46 -12.77 34.11
C TRP A 472 31.38 -11.50 33.26
N VAL A 473 30.86 -10.40 33.81
CA VAL A 473 30.70 -9.11 33.12
C VAL A 473 32.07 -8.56 32.70
N GLY A 474 33.10 -8.68 33.53
CA GLY A 474 34.45 -8.23 33.23
C GLY A 474 35.16 -9.00 32.10
N ARG A 475 34.66 -10.19 31.75
CA ARG A 475 35.24 -11.05 30.71
C ARG A 475 34.52 -10.91 29.37
N MET A 476 33.51 -10.05 29.28
CA MET A 476 32.70 -9.82 28.07
C MET A 476 33.01 -8.45 27.48
N SER A 477 33.15 -8.42 26.18
CA SER A 477 33.11 -7.17 25.41
C SER A 477 31.93 -7.17 24.42
N VAL A 478 31.50 -5.99 24.02
CA VAL A 478 30.38 -5.82 23.09
C VAL A 478 30.78 -4.96 21.92
N GLN A 479 30.23 -5.31 20.77
CA GLN A 479 30.29 -4.51 19.56
C GLN A 479 28.88 -4.09 19.20
N ILE A 480 28.62 -2.78 19.12
CA ILE A 480 27.28 -2.23 18.81
C ILE A 480 27.12 -2.07 17.32
N HIS A 481 25.95 -2.45 16.81
CA HIS A 481 25.57 -2.37 15.40
C HIS A 481 24.44 -1.36 15.22
N PRO A 482 24.57 -0.40 14.30
CA PRO A 482 23.54 0.62 14.09
C PRO A 482 22.31 0.11 13.33
N SER A 483 22.43 -1.03 12.65
CA SER A 483 21.32 -1.62 11.87
C SER A 483 21.56 -3.09 11.53
N ILE A 484 20.48 -3.77 11.22
CA ILE A 484 20.48 -5.08 10.57
C ILE A 484 19.66 -5.01 9.28
N LYS A 485 20.03 -5.85 8.32
CA LYS A 485 19.23 -6.11 7.13
C LYS A 485 18.51 -7.43 7.28
N CYS A 486 17.22 -7.41 7.05
CA CYS A 486 16.38 -8.60 7.02
C CYS A 486 15.91 -8.83 5.59
N TRP A 487 15.99 -10.07 5.09
CA TRP A 487 15.42 -10.46 3.81
C TRP A 487 14.17 -11.27 4.05
N ARG A 488 13.14 -10.95 3.32
CA ARG A 488 11.91 -11.74 3.27
C ARG A 488 11.56 -12.06 1.81
N SER A 489 10.88 -13.17 1.59
CA SER A 489 10.32 -13.40 0.26
C SER A 489 9.28 -12.29 0.00
N SER A 490 9.45 -11.58 -1.08
CA SER A 490 8.40 -10.67 -1.49
C SER A 490 7.26 -11.52 -2.03
N GLY A 491 6.12 -11.59 -1.34
CA GLY A 491 4.93 -12.27 -1.87
C GLY A 491 4.50 -11.83 -3.28
N LYS A 492 5.26 -10.96 -3.91
CA LYS A 492 5.07 -10.44 -5.27
C LYS A 492 5.27 -11.49 -6.37
N ARG A 493 5.98 -12.59 -6.09
CA ARG A 493 6.15 -13.73 -7.01
C ARG A 493 6.37 -15.01 -6.22
N HIS A 494 5.37 -15.84 -6.15
CA HIS A 494 5.42 -17.13 -5.44
C HIS A 494 6.52 -18.11 -5.91
N ASN A 495 7.18 -17.85 -7.04
CA ASN A 495 8.12 -18.80 -7.66
C ASN A 495 9.49 -18.19 -8.00
N ASP A 496 9.82 -16.98 -7.54
CA ASP A 496 11.11 -16.37 -7.84
C ASP A 496 11.94 -16.23 -6.56
N PRO A 497 12.84 -17.17 -6.26
CA PRO A 497 13.69 -17.11 -5.07
C PRO A 497 14.69 -15.93 -5.11
N GLU A 498 14.88 -15.29 -6.26
CA GLU A 498 15.79 -14.15 -6.41
C GLU A 498 15.13 -12.81 -6.03
N HIS A 499 13.79 -12.78 -5.80
CA HIS A 499 13.08 -11.57 -5.43
C HIS A 499 12.79 -11.54 -3.93
N CYS A 500 13.80 -11.11 -3.19
CA CYS A 500 13.68 -10.79 -1.77
C CYS A 500 13.47 -9.29 -1.60
N ASP A 501 12.52 -8.89 -0.74
CA ASP A 501 12.48 -7.53 -0.25
C ASP A 501 13.51 -7.41 0.90
N GLU A 502 14.41 -6.44 0.76
CA GLU A 502 15.35 -6.08 1.82
C GLU A 502 14.70 -5.02 2.70
N GLU A 503 14.60 -5.31 3.98
CA GLU A 503 14.17 -4.35 4.99
C GLU A 503 15.33 -4.05 5.94
N VAL A 504 15.54 -2.77 6.24
CA VAL A 504 16.60 -2.34 7.16
C VAL A 504 15.96 -1.92 8.49
N VAL A 505 16.32 -2.63 9.54
CA VAL A 505 15.95 -2.31 10.92
C VAL A 505 17.09 -1.53 11.54
N ARG A 506 16.80 -0.40 12.17
CA ARG A 506 17.80 0.54 12.68
C ARG A 506 17.71 0.72 14.18
N CYS A 507 18.88 0.79 14.79
CA CYS A 507 19.04 1.17 16.17
C CYS A 507 20.34 1.99 16.27
N ALA A 508 20.26 3.28 15.88
CA ALA A 508 21.44 4.12 15.69
C ALA A 508 21.38 5.36 16.56
N PRO A 509 22.46 5.68 17.27
CA PRO A 509 22.63 6.98 17.92
C PRO A 509 22.78 8.08 16.86
N ASN A 510 22.40 9.28 17.20
CA ASN A 510 22.59 10.48 16.37
C ASN A 510 22.15 10.31 14.91
N TRP A 511 20.94 9.76 14.70
CA TRP A 511 20.39 9.52 13.39
C TRP A 511 20.30 10.80 12.56
N GLN A 512 20.87 10.79 11.36
CA GLN A 512 20.94 11.95 10.45
C GLN A 512 21.48 13.22 11.10
N GLN A 513 22.41 13.09 12.03
CA GLN A 513 23.06 14.20 12.77
C GLN A 513 22.07 15.05 13.60
N THR A 514 20.94 14.48 13.98
CA THR A 514 19.90 15.19 14.78
C THR A 514 20.17 15.14 16.29
N GLY A 515 21.19 14.43 16.74
CA GLY A 515 21.44 14.15 18.16
C GLY A 515 20.48 13.14 18.79
N LEU A 516 19.46 12.67 18.03
CA LEU A 516 18.45 11.75 18.54
C LEU A 516 18.77 10.31 18.16
N TRP A 517 18.42 9.38 19.06
CA TRP A 517 18.46 7.94 18.78
C TRP A 517 17.32 7.56 17.86
N ARG A 518 17.62 6.78 16.80
CA ARG A 518 16.62 6.05 16.06
C ARG A 518 16.52 4.63 16.60
N ARG A 519 15.36 4.26 17.10
CA ARG A 519 15.04 2.94 17.66
C ARG A 519 13.80 2.41 16.96
N ASP A 520 14.01 1.53 15.99
CA ASP A 520 12.90 0.94 15.24
C ASP A 520 12.14 -0.08 16.11
N TYR A 521 10.86 -0.25 15.81
CA TYR A 521 10.02 -1.30 16.38
C TYR A 521 9.99 -2.51 15.44
N VAL A 522 9.90 -3.70 16.03
CA VAL A 522 9.96 -4.96 15.27
C VAL A 522 8.91 -5.95 15.76
N TRP A 523 8.44 -6.78 14.84
CA TRP A 523 7.78 -8.03 15.19
C TRP A 523 8.83 -9.06 15.57
N VAL A 524 8.61 -9.73 16.69
CA VAL A 524 9.48 -10.80 17.19
C VAL A 524 8.63 -12.06 17.39
N GLN A 525 9.11 -13.22 16.94
CA GLN A 525 8.52 -14.52 17.23
C GLN A 525 9.03 -15.04 18.57
N GLU A 526 8.18 -15.13 19.59
CA GLU A 526 8.55 -15.67 20.91
C GLU A 526 8.32 -17.19 20.99
N PHE A 527 7.29 -17.71 20.30
CA PHE A 527 6.93 -19.13 20.36
C PHE A 527 6.86 -19.72 18.95
N GLU A 528 7.32 -20.95 18.80
CA GLU A 528 7.17 -21.67 17.55
C GLU A 528 5.71 -22.07 17.31
N HIS A 529 5.29 -22.09 16.04
CA HIS A 529 4.02 -22.63 15.61
C HIS A 529 3.92 -24.11 16.03
N GLY A 530 3.11 -24.45 17.01
CA GLY A 530 2.89 -25.82 17.44
C GLY A 530 3.10 -26.12 18.94
N ASP A 531 3.55 -25.17 19.73
CA ASP A 531 3.57 -25.35 21.20
C ASP A 531 2.14 -25.28 21.77
N ASN A 532 1.47 -26.43 21.81
CA ASN A 532 0.06 -26.60 22.20
C ASN A 532 -0.28 -26.14 23.63
N ARG A 533 0.69 -25.74 24.45
CA ARG A 533 0.46 -25.40 25.86
C ARG A 533 0.03 -23.95 26.09
N ARG A 534 0.13 -23.06 25.07
CA ARG A 534 -0.29 -21.65 25.16
C ARG A 534 -0.91 -21.10 23.88
N GLN A 535 -1.62 -21.90 23.12
CA GLN A 535 -2.42 -21.41 22.00
C GLN A 535 -3.55 -20.51 22.53
N SER A 536 -3.20 -19.28 22.84
CA SER A 536 -4.16 -18.19 22.77
C SER A 536 -4.50 -18.03 21.29
N ARG A 537 -5.77 -18.16 20.93
CA ARG A 537 -6.33 -17.83 19.59
C ARG A 537 -6.25 -16.32 19.33
N THR A 538 -5.08 -15.72 19.51
CA THR A 538 -4.86 -14.29 19.26
C THR A 538 -4.32 -14.11 17.84
N VAL A 539 -4.71 -13.01 17.20
CA VAL A 539 -4.24 -12.60 15.87
C VAL A 539 -2.71 -12.49 15.80
N THR A 540 -2.06 -12.41 16.95
CA THR A 540 -0.60 -12.25 17.07
C THR A 540 0.19 -13.53 16.84
N ASP A 541 -0.43 -14.71 16.99
CA ASP A 541 0.17 -16.01 16.67
C ASP A 541 1.56 -16.23 17.31
N GLY A 542 1.66 -15.93 18.61
CA GLY A 542 2.91 -16.05 19.38
C GLY A 542 3.93 -14.95 19.10
N ARG A 543 3.54 -13.88 18.41
CA ARG A 543 4.38 -12.73 18.09
C ARG A 543 4.16 -11.61 19.08
N VAL A 544 5.21 -10.85 19.31
CA VAL A 544 5.19 -9.64 20.14
C VAL A 544 5.76 -8.46 19.35
N VAL A 545 5.38 -7.25 19.74
CA VAL A 545 6.00 -6.02 19.26
C VAL A 545 7.04 -5.57 20.26
N ALA A 546 8.26 -5.31 19.79
CA ALA A 546 9.35 -4.85 20.63
C ALA A 546 10.04 -3.61 20.05
N GLN A 547 10.44 -2.67 20.90
CA GLN A 547 11.29 -1.55 20.52
C GLN A 547 12.75 -1.96 20.71
N LEU A 548 13.56 -1.81 19.67
CA LEU A 548 14.99 -2.07 19.75
C LEU A 548 15.69 -0.95 20.56
N HIS A 549 16.48 -1.33 21.54
CA HIS A 549 17.34 -0.43 22.30
C HIS A 549 18.78 -0.52 21.86
N LEU A 550 19.27 -1.74 21.60
CA LEU A 550 20.61 -2.00 21.05
C LEU A 550 20.58 -3.26 20.18
N ILE A 551 21.40 -3.25 19.14
CA ILE A 551 21.79 -4.42 18.38
C ILE A 551 23.28 -4.61 18.64
N LEU A 552 23.66 -5.76 19.16
CA LEU A 552 25.05 -5.96 19.57
C LEU A 552 25.53 -7.40 19.40
N THR A 553 26.84 -7.54 19.32
CA THR A 553 27.57 -8.79 19.46
C THR A 553 28.25 -8.81 20.83
N ILE A 554 27.93 -9.82 21.66
CA ILE A 554 28.61 -10.09 22.91
C ILE A 554 29.75 -11.06 22.61
N ILE A 555 30.97 -10.69 22.94
CA ILE A 555 32.17 -11.49 22.73
C ILE A 555 32.62 -12.03 24.07
N ASP A 556 32.71 -13.35 24.17
CA ASP A 556 33.17 -14.08 25.35
C ASP A 556 34.67 -14.38 25.23
N HIS A 557 35.48 -13.66 25.98
CA HIS A 557 36.94 -13.82 25.94
C HIS A 557 37.45 -15.10 26.62
N THR A 558 36.56 -15.87 27.26
CA THR A 558 36.93 -17.12 27.95
C THR A 558 36.70 -18.37 27.11
N ARG A 559 36.06 -18.24 25.94
CA ARG A 559 35.72 -19.37 25.08
C ARG A 559 36.09 -19.12 23.64
N TYR A 560 36.45 -20.19 22.94
CA TYR A 560 36.87 -20.17 21.56
C TYR A 560 35.96 -21.07 20.71
N ASP A 561 35.78 -20.68 19.46
CA ASP A 561 35.11 -21.49 18.44
C ASP A 561 36.10 -22.53 17.85
N LYS A 562 35.61 -23.27 16.81
CA LYS A 562 36.38 -24.30 16.13
C LYS A 562 37.62 -23.72 15.39
N ASP A 563 37.58 -22.44 15.07
CA ASP A 563 38.63 -21.72 14.33
C ASP A 563 39.57 -20.96 15.27
N GLY A 564 39.46 -21.17 16.57
CA GLY A 564 40.31 -20.51 17.60
C GLY A 564 39.98 -19.03 17.84
N LYS A 565 38.81 -18.55 17.36
CA LYS A 565 38.32 -17.19 17.63
C LYS A 565 37.43 -17.18 18.85
N HIS A 566 37.43 -16.05 19.59
CA HIS A 566 36.52 -15.89 20.72
C HIS A 566 35.07 -16.09 20.34
N MET A 567 34.30 -16.82 21.15
CA MET A 567 32.89 -17.05 20.92
C MET A 567 32.13 -15.74 20.93
N ALA A 568 31.26 -15.55 19.93
CA ALA A 568 30.47 -14.35 19.74
C ALA A 568 28.98 -14.67 19.66
N TYR A 569 28.14 -13.91 20.38
CA TYR A 569 26.70 -14.06 20.44
C TYR A 569 26.03 -12.78 19.96
N ILE A 570 25.27 -12.85 18.88
CA ILE A 570 24.63 -11.69 18.27
C ILE A 570 23.16 -11.65 18.67
N GLY A 571 22.72 -10.50 19.17
CA GLY A 571 21.34 -10.32 19.59
C GLY A 571 20.90 -8.87 19.63
N ALA A 572 19.61 -8.68 19.89
CA ALA A 572 18.98 -7.37 20.04
C ALA A 572 18.38 -7.22 21.44
N PHE A 573 18.84 -6.22 22.17
CA PHE A 573 18.26 -5.81 23.44
C PHE A 573 17.03 -4.92 23.16
N SER A 574 15.88 -5.30 23.68
CA SER A 574 14.59 -4.75 23.26
C SER A 574 13.62 -4.60 24.42
N GLU A 575 12.79 -3.56 24.37
CA GLU A 575 11.63 -3.35 25.24
C GLU A 575 10.38 -3.98 24.59
N VAL A 576 9.76 -4.92 25.28
CA VAL A 576 8.52 -5.59 24.81
C VAL A 576 7.30 -4.76 25.17
N LEU A 577 6.47 -4.45 24.15
CA LEU A 577 5.23 -3.72 24.34
C LEU A 577 4.07 -4.69 24.67
N LEU A 578 3.11 -4.20 25.45
CA LEU A 578 1.90 -4.93 25.79
C LEU A 578 0.81 -4.68 24.77
N PHE A 579 0.16 -5.73 24.30
CA PHE A 579 -1.07 -5.56 23.53
C PHE A 579 -2.20 -5.04 24.41
N ASN A 580 -2.96 -4.08 23.88
CA ASN A 580 -4.25 -3.74 24.45
C ASN A 580 -5.28 -4.81 24.05
N ASN A 581 -6.35 -4.92 24.83
CA ASN A 581 -7.45 -5.86 24.57
C ASN A 581 -6.97 -7.32 24.31
N ASN A 582 -5.93 -7.75 25.03
CA ASN A 582 -5.37 -9.11 24.88
C ASN A 582 -4.98 -9.46 23.43
N GLY A 583 -4.54 -8.50 22.64
CA GLY A 583 -4.12 -8.71 21.25
C GLY A 583 -5.29 -8.90 20.27
N GLN A 584 -6.48 -8.45 20.62
CA GLN A 584 -7.62 -8.41 19.70
C GLN A 584 -7.58 -7.14 18.85
N ILE A 585 -8.01 -7.27 17.61
CA ILE A 585 -8.19 -6.14 16.70
C ILE A 585 -9.37 -5.28 17.19
N ASP A 586 -9.16 -3.98 17.25
CA ASP A 586 -10.23 -3.03 17.56
C ASP A 586 -11.24 -2.97 16.41
N ASN A 587 -12.51 -3.18 16.74
CA ASN A 587 -13.58 -3.30 15.74
C ASN A 587 -13.81 -2.02 14.94
N THR A 588 -13.59 -0.86 15.52
CA THR A 588 -13.82 0.42 14.87
C THR A 588 -12.66 0.79 13.94
N THR A 589 -11.43 0.61 14.41
CA THR A 589 -10.23 1.00 13.68
C THR A 589 -9.70 -0.10 12.76
N GLY A 590 -10.01 -1.38 13.06
CA GLY A 590 -9.45 -2.54 12.36
C GLY A 590 -7.96 -2.76 12.63
N MET A 591 -7.43 -2.17 13.70
CA MET A 591 -6.01 -2.24 14.02
C MET A 591 -5.77 -2.87 15.39
N LEU A 592 -4.62 -3.52 15.53
CA LEU A 592 -4.07 -3.85 16.83
C LEU A 592 -3.56 -2.59 17.52
N SER A 593 -3.59 -2.56 18.84
CA SER A 593 -2.93 -1.51 19.59
C SER A 593 -2.01 -2.07 20.67
N VAL A 594 -0.92 -1.35 20.90
CA VAL A 594 0.11 -1.69 21.89
C VAL A 594 0.41 -0.50 22.77
N ARG A 595 0.90 -0.77 23.96
CA ARG A 595 1.34 0.27 24.92
C ARG A 595 2.65 -0.11 25.60
N ARG A 596 3.40 0.89 26.02
CA ARG A 596 4.52 0.65 26.94
C ARG A 596 3.99 0.22 28.30
N ARG A 597 4.79 -0.56 29.00
CA ARG A 597 4.50 -0.87 30.40
C ARG A 597 4.65 0.41 31.24
N ALA A 598 3.72 0.63 32.16
CA ALA A 598 3.86 1.73 33.11
C ALA A 598 5.10 1.46 34.00
N TRP A 599 6.01 2.45 34.08
CA TRP A 599 7.13 2.39 34.99
C TRP A 599 6.63 2.74 36.38
N ASN A 600 6.30 1.74 37.18
CA ASN A 600 6.03 1.97 38.61
C ASN A 600 7.38 2.13 39.33
N ALA A 601 7.57 3.25 40.00
CA ALA A 601 8.80 3.62 40.72
C ALA A 601 9.18 2.70 41.90
N ALA A 602 8.43 1.63 42.16
CA ALA A 602 8.76 0.63 43.17
C ALA A 602 9.18 -0.68 42.48
N PRO A 603 10.43 -1.15 42.64
CA PRO A 603 10.90 -2.39 42.06
C PRO A 603 10.31 -3.57 42.82
N LYS A 604 9.11 -3.99 42.44
CA LYS A 604 8.63 -5.34 42.75
C LYS A 604 9.19 -6.28 41.69
N ARG A 605 9.77 -7.42 42.12
CA ARG A 605 10.51 -8.46 41.39
C ARG A 605 9.90 -8.96 40.04
N ARG A 606 8.84 -8.34 39.54
CA ARG A 606 8.16 -8.69 38.25
C ARG A 606 8.51 -7.76 37.07
N THR A 607 9.42 -6.80 37.27
CA THR A 607 9.78 -5.85 36.19
C THR A 607 10.81 -6.41 35.20
N LEU A 608 11.44 -7.52 35.50
CA LEU A 608 12.40 -8.22 34.63
C LEU A 608 11.91 -8.63 33.26
N GLN A 609 10.58 -8.64 33.04
CA GLN A 609 10.00 -9.09 31.76
C GLN A 609 9.79 -7.98 30.72
N ALA A 610 10.09 -6.72 31.02
CA ALA A 610 9.89 -5.61 30.07
C ALA A 610 11.01 -5.55 29.03
N PHE A 611 12.25 -5.89 29.42
CA PHE A 611 13.41 -5.86 28.56
C PHE A 611 13.95 -7.28 28.35
N LYS A 612 14.19 -7.65 27.10
CA LYS A 612 14.72 -8.97 26.74
C LYS A 612 15.75 -8.85 25.64
N PHE A 613 16.66 -9.82 25.60
CA PHE A 613 17.49 -10.06 24.45
C PHE A 613 16.80 -11.07 23.53
N TYR A 614 16.71 -10.70 22.26
CA TYR A 614 16.23 -11.58 21.21
C TYR A 614 17.35 -11.97 20.26
N ASP A 615 17.34 -13.22 19.85
CA ASP A 615 18.12 -13.67 18.71
C ASP A 615 17.68 -12.93 17.45
N LEU A 616 18.62 -12.48 16.63
CA LEU A 616 18.26 -11.82 15.37
C LEU A 616 17.41 -12.75 14.48
N SER A 617 17.55 -14.06 14.66
CA SER A 617 16.70 -15.03 13.96
C SER A 617 15.24 -14.96 14.34
N THR A 618 14.85 -14.44 15.46
CA THR A 618 13.46 -14.29 15.88
C THR A 618 12.82 -12.98 15.41
N ILE A 619 13.60 -12.00 14.99
CA ILE A 619 13.10 -10.74 14.45
C ILE A 619 12.52 -10.99 13.06
N ILE A 620 11.23 -10.74 12.89
CA ILE A 620 10.50 -11.01 11.64
C ILE A 620 10.67 -9.86 10.66
N ARG A 621 10.31 -8.64 11.09
CA ARG A 621 10.34 -7.42 10.27
C ARG A 621 10.15 -6.17 11.13
N PRO A 622 10.44 -4.96 10.60
CA PRO A 622 10.07 -3.72 11.26
C PRO A 622 8.53 -3.58 11.36
N VAL A 623 8.08 -2.93 12.43
CA VAL A 623 6.68 -2.57 12.67
C VAL A 623 6.52 -1.07 12.57
N HIS A 624 5.49 -0.62 11.87
CA HIS A 624 5.13 0.78 11.84
C HIS A 624 4.08 1.09 12.92
N LEU A 625 4.43 1.94 13.85
CA LEU A 625 3.54 2.38 14.93
C LEU A 625 3.12 3.83 14.73
N VAL A 626 1.87 4.12 15.02
CA VAL A 626 1.32 5.48 15.02
C VAL A 626 0.79 5.81 16.42
N PRO A 627 1.21 6.92 17.05
CA PRO A 627 0.74 7.30 18.38
C PRO A 627 -0.79 7.42 18.41
N ARG A 628 -1.40 6.75 19.37
CA ARG A 628 -2.85 6.87 19.63
C ARG A 628 -3.16 8.19 20.32
N ASP A 629 -2.34 8.54 21.31
CA ASP A 629 -2.49 9.77 22.08
C ASP A 629 -1.38 10.74 21.69
N LEU A 630 -1.68 12.03 21.56
CA LEU A 630 -0.64 13.03 21.40
C LEU A 630 0.10 13.17 22.75
N PRO A 631 1.44 13.38 22.72
CA PRO A 631 2.20 13.59 23.94
C PRO A 631 1.68 14.87 24.63
N ASP A 632 1.04 14.68 25.77
CA ASP A 632 0.69 15.78 26.66
C ASP A 632 1.85 16.04 27.60
N SER A 633 2.31 17.28 27.65
CA SER A 633 3.42 17.71 28.48
C SER A 633 3.14 17.58 29.98
N THR A 634 1.87 17.43 30.37
CA THR A 634 1.41 17.46 31.76
C THR A 634 1.10 16.07 32.34
N THR A 635 0.79 15.08 31.51
CA THR A 635 0.45 13.74 31.96
C THR A 635 1.50 12.72 31.51
N ARG A 636 2.19 12.07 32.46
CA ARG A 636 3.03 10.88 32.22
C ARG A 636 2.18 9.64 31.93
N THR A 637 1.16 9.77 31.09
CA THR A 637 0.34 8.63 30.68
C THR A 637 1.15 7.68 29.81
N THR A 638 0.93 6.40 29.99
CA THR A 638 1.56 5.33 29.21
C THR A 638 1.21 5.51 27.73
N MET A 639 2.19 5.92 26.92
CA MET A 639 1.98 6.09 25.48
C MET A 639 1.46 4.81 24.87
N SER A 640 0.34 4.88 24.17
CA SER A 640 -0.19 3.79 23.37
C SER A 640 -0.12 4.09 21.88
N TYR A 641 -0.06 3.03 21.08
CA TYR A 641 0.17 3.12 19.64
C TYR A 641 -0.76 2.17 18.91
N TYR A 642 -1.19 2.57 17.71
CA TYR A 642 -1.76 1.63 16.74
C TYR A 642 -0.64 0.92 16.00
N VAL A 643 -0.80 -0.39 15.80
CA VAL A 643 0.00 -1.15 14.85
C VAL A 643 -0.58 -0.91 13.47
N ASN A 644 0.13 -0.15 12.65
CA ASN A 644 -0.37 0.28 11.35
C ASN A 644 -0.28 -0.85 10.31
N ASN A 645 -1.38 -1.51 10.05
CA ASN A 645 -1.50 -2.56 9.05
C ASN A 645 -1.54 -2.05 7.60
N TYR A 646 -1.78 -0.77 7.38
CA TYR A 646 -1.82 -0.17 6.03
C TYR A 646 -0.43 0.18 5.46
N ILE A 647 0.65 -0.09 6.20
CA ILE A 647 2.01 0.26 5.76
C ILE A 647 2.41 -0.42 4.44
N ASP A 648 2.00 -1.67 4.28
CA ASP A 648 2.11 -2.41 3.03
C ASP A 648 1.06 -3.54 2.95
N TRP A 649 0.90 -4.13 1.76
CA TRP A 649 -0.09 -5.17 1.49
C TRP A 649 0.12 -6.44 2.31
N ASP A 650 1.36 -6.81 2.61
CA ASP A 650 1.71 -8.03 3.35
C ASP A 650 1.29 -7.91 4.82
N GLU A 651 1.57 -6.76 5.46
CA GLU A 651 1.11 -6.47 6.81
C GLU A 651 -0.41 -6.36 6.88
N TYR A 652 -1.03 -5.73 5.86
CA TYR A 652 -2.47 -5.63 5.75
C TYR A 652 -3.12 -7.01 5.65
N ASN A 653 -2.67 -7.86 4.72
CA ASN A 653 -3.24 -9.19 4.51
C ASN A 653 -3.08 -10.10 5.74
N ARG A 654 -1.97 -9.97 6.47
CA ARG A 654 -1.70 -10.74 7.68
C ARG A 654 -2.62 -10.38 8.85
N LEU A 655 -2.97 -9.12 8.99
CA LEU A 655 -3.78 -8.59 10.08
C LEU A 655 -5.26 -8.42 9.69
N TYR A 656 -5.59 -8.51 8.41
CA TYR A 656 -6.97 -8.44 7.94
C TYR A 656 -7.73 -9.70 8.32
N SER A 657 -8.87 -9.52 9.00
CA SER A 657 -9.76 -10.61 9.41
C SER A 657 -11.11 -10.47 8.71
N PRO A 658 -11.49 -11.40 7.82
CA PRO A 658 -12.80 -11.36 7.15
C PRO A 658 -13.98 -11.57 8.10
N THR A 659 -13.80 -12.29 9.20
CA THR A 659 -14.85 -12.51 10.22
C THR A 659 -15.27 -11.20 10.88
N PHE A 660 -14.36 -10.26 10.98
CA PHE A 660 -14.59 -8.91 11.45
C PHE A 660 -15.63 -8.13 10.62
N ASP A 661 -15.58 -8.26 9.29
CA ASP A 661 -16.48 -7.55 8.39
C ASP A 661 -17.91 -8.06 8.44
N ILE A 662 -18.09 -9.37 8.67
CA ILE A 662 -19.42 -9.99 8.79
C ILE A 662 -20.13 -9.48 10.05
N ASP A 663 -19.43 -9.40 11.17
CA ASP A 663 -19.99 -8.94 12.43
C ASP A 663 -20.30 -7.43 12.37
N LEU A 664 -19.47 -6.64 11.70
CA LEU A 664 -19.72 -5.24 11.46
C LEU A 664 -20.97 -5.03 10.59
N LEU A 665 -21.11 -5.78 9.50
CA LEU A 665 -22.30 -5.71 8.63
C LEU A 665 -23.57 -6.13 9.38
N ARG A 666 -23.49 -7.12 10.29
CA ARG A 666 -24.61 -7.51 11.15
C ARG A 666 -25.02 -6.38 12.09
N THR A 667 -24.06 -5.77 12.79
CA THR A 667 -24.27 -4.63 13.69
C THR A 667 -24.91 -3.44 12.97
N LEU A 668 -24.48 -3.18 11.73
CA LEU A 668 -25.04 -2.12 10.89
C LEU A 668 -26.47 -2.39 10.44
N ARG A 669 -26.79 -3.63 10.06
CA ARG A 669 -28.16 -4.01 9.71
C ARG A 669 -29.11 -3.81 10.90
N GLU A 670 -28.63 -4.12 12.12
CA GLU A 670 -29.39 -3.90 13.36
C GLU A 670 -29.55 -2.41 13.67
N TYR A 671 -28.49 -1.61 13.51
CA TYR A 671 -28.54 -0.16 13.70
C TYR A 671 -29.50 0.52 12.72
N ARG A 672 -29.46 0.15 11.43
CA ARG A 672 -30.43 0.66 10.44
C ARG A 672 -31.86 0.30 10.80
N ARG A 673 -32.13 -0.94 11.23
CA ARG A 673 -33.47 -1.35 11.68
C ARG A 673 -33.96 -0.56 12.88
N LYS A 674 -33.07 -0.18 13.80
CA LYS A 674 -33.42 0.68 14.95
C LYS A 674 -33.69 2.12 14.52
N ARG A 675 -32.89 2.68 13.61
CA ARG A 675 -33.05 4.06 13.12
C ARG A 675 -34.31 4.25 12.26
N THR A 676 -34.66 3.26 11.43
CA THR A 676 -35.93 3.29 10.64
C THR A 676 -37.20 3.06 11.50
N ARG A 677 -37.07 2.55 12.73
CA ARG A 677 -38.17 2.43 13.66
C ARG A 677 -38.38 3.68 14.53
N ASN A 678 -37.38 4.53 14.62
CA ASN A 678 -37.43 5.76 15.43
C ASN A 678 -37.63 7.03 14.59
N ASN A 679 -37.66 6.93 13.29
CA ASN A 679 -38.16 7.93 12.32
C ASN A 679 -39.49 7.48 11.73
#